data_e303471adc30e882de09b0901cdd866a
#
_entry.id   e303471adc30e882de09b0901cdd866a
#
_cell.length_a   1.000
_cell.length_b   1.000
_cell.length_c   1.000
_cell.angle_alpha   90.00
_cell.angle_beta   90.00
_cell.angle_gamma   90.00
#
_symmetry.space_group_name_H-M   'P 1'
#
loop_
_entity.id
_entity.type
_entity.pdbx_description
1 polymer ?
#
loop_
_entity_poly.entity_id
_entity_poly.type
_entity_poly.pdbx_seq_one_letter_code
_entity_poly.pdbx_strand_id
1 'polypeptide(L)'
;MTAKKKAAKKRDFSDLPADALTAAQAAAELERLAREIVRHDLAYHGKDAPLVSDADYDALKKRNEAIEARFPLLKRGDSPSSKVGAPAASGFGKIRHELPMLSLDNAFEDADVREFEARIRRFLDMAEGAIAFSAEPKIDGLSISLLYEDGAFVRGATRGDGEEGEDVTANLKTIAEIPQRLEGTPPRRVEVRGEIYMTRADFLAMNAAQEKAGDKTFANPRNAAAGSLRQLDWTVTAGRPLRFFAYTLGVSEGAVPDTQTGLLAALKDWGFKVNPRARRCADADALLDYYAGIGRDRPDLPYDIDGVVYKVDRFDLQKRLGFVARSPRWAIAHKFPAERAQTLLKDIVIQVGRTGALTPVAELEPVNVGGVMVARATLHNEGEIARKDVRVGDTVVVQRAGDVIPQVVEPVAAKRPKGAKPFVFPQTCPVCGAKAVLPEGEAIRRCTGGLTCAAQAVERLRHFVARAAFDIEGLGEKNIEEIFALGWVRKPGDLFRLAPRAAELAKREGWGDKSVERLLAAIEARRKVALDRFVFALGIRQVGEATARLLAQHYGTLAAWRAAMERAAAELAAFDGPKRKPELVGEAWKELVAIDQIGDSMAVDIAGFFAEAHNREALDDLAREVEVAAFEKPKNVNAAIAGKTVVFTGTLTTMSRDEAKAGALALGAKVAGSVSKKTDLVVAGPGAGSKLAEAEKLGIPVIDEAAWRALAGLDG
;
A
#
# COMPACT_ATOMS: atom_id res chain seq x y z
N MET A 1 8.70 -45.89 21.71
CA MET A 1 7.62 -44.88 21.83
C MET A 1 8.21 -43.53 21.58
N THR A 2 8.23 -43.11 20.33
CA THR A 2 8.80 -41.79 19.93
C THR A 2 7.64 -40.91 19.49
N ALA A 3 7.35 -39.92 20.35
CA ALA A 3 6.32 -38.92 20.10
C ALA A 3 6.74 -38.02 18.90
N LYS A 4 6.06 -38.18 17.77
CA LYS A 4 6.14 -37.24 16.63
C LYS A 4 5.66 -35.86 17.08
N LYS A 5 6.57 -34.90 17.33
CA LYS A 5 6.23 -33.49 17.41
C LYS A 5 5.74 -33.05 16.02
N LYS A 6 4.43 -32.88 15.87
CA LYS A 6 3.81 -32.22 14.69
C LYS A 6 4.39 -30.81 14.56
N ALA A 7 5.03 -30.53 13.45
CA ALA A 7 5.44 -29.18 13.08
C ALA A 7 4.18 -28.29 13.00
N ALA A 8 4.16 -27.21 13.78
CA ALA A 8 3.09 -26.24 13.73
C ALA A 8 3.12 -25.57 12.35
N LYS A 9 2.10 -25.79 11.50
CA LYS A 9 1.78 -24.90 10.37
C LYS A 9 1.86 -23.47 10.91
N LYS A 10 2.40 -22.50 10.15
CA LYS A 10 2.14 -21.09 10.40
C LYS A 10 0.61 -20.95 10.36
N ARG A 11 -0.03 -21.02 11.51
CA ARG A 11 -1.48 -20.90 11.62
C ARG A 11 -1.80 -19.44 11.35
N ASP A 12 -2.73 -19.21 10.46
CA ASP A 12 -3.45 -17.97 10.39
C ASP A 12 -4.19 -17.81 11.72
N PHE A 13 -3.91 -16.72 12.42
CA PHE A 13 -4.51 -16.44 13.72
C PHE A 13 -5.59 -15.38 13.61
N SER A 14 -5.97 -14.99 12.39
CA SER A 14 -7.01 -13.99 12.12
C SER A 14 -8.36 -14.37 12.76
N ASP A 15 -8.67 -15.66 12.83
CA ASP A 15 -9.92 -16.18 13.40
C ASP A 15 -9.94 -16.25 14.93
N LEU A 16 -8.78 -16.09 15.58
CA LEU A 16 -8.70 -16.07 17.04
C LEU A 16 -8.96 -14.66 17.58
N PRO A 17 -9.83 -14.49 18.59
CA PRO A 17 -9.96 -13.22 19.29
C PRO A 17 -8.60 -12.72 19.82
N ALA A 18 -8.39 -11.40 19.84
CA ALA A 18 -7.12 -10.81 20.29
C ALA A 18 -6.77 -11.22 21.74
N ASP A 19 -7.77 -11.43 22.56
CA ASP A 19 -7.65 -11.87 23.96
C ASP A 19 -7.32 -13.36 24.11
N ALA A 20 -7.51 -14.17 23.08
CA ALA A 20 -7.16 -15.60 23.08
C ALA A 20 -5.75 -15.90 22.56
N LEU A 21 -5.02 -14.90 22.02
CA LEU A 21 -3.69 -15.09 21.46
C LEU A 21 -2.62 -15.31 22.55
N THR A 22 -1.71 -16.24 22.32
CA THR A 22 -0.44 -16.31 23.07
C THR A 22 0.55 -15.26 22.57
N ALA A 23 1.57 -14.91 23.34
CA ALA A 23 2.58 -13.91 22.93
C ALA A 23 3.26 -14.25 21.59
N ALA A 24 3.56 -15.54 21.33
CA ALA A 24 4.16 -15.97 20.07
C ALA A 24 3.18 -15.84 18.89
N GLN A 25 1.89 -16.11 19.10
CA GLN A 25 0.84 -15.92 18.10
C GLN A 25 0.59 -14.43 17.84
N ALA A 26 0.56 -13.61 18.90
CA ALA A 26 0.43 -12.17 18.81
C ALA A 26 1.56 -11.53 17.99
N ALA A 27 2.82 -11.93 18.23
CA ALA A 27 3.96 -11.44 17.44
C ALA A 27 3.83 -11.77 15.94
N ALA A 28 3.43 -12.99 15.60
CA ALA A 28 3.21 -13.41 14.21
C ALA A 28 2.04 -12.67 13.56
N GLU A 29 0.96 -12.45 14.29
CA GLU A 29 -0.22 -11.73 13.83
C GLU A 29 0.06 -10.23 13.64
N LEU A 30 0.78 -9.58 14.53
CA LEU A 30 1.23 -8.20 14.37
C LEU A 30 2.11 -8.03 13.14
N GLU A 31 2.99 -9.00 12.83
CA GLU A 31 3.78 -8.98 11.60
C GLU A 31 2.92 -9.12 10.34
N ARG A 32 1.89 -9.96 10.36
CA ARG A 32 0.93 -10.11 9.27
C ARG A 32 0.15 -8.81 9.06
N LEU A 33 -0.44 -8.28 10.13
CA LEU A 33 -1.25 -7.05 10.11
C LEU A 33 -0.43 -5.85 9.64
N ALA A 34 0.81 -5.68 10.10
CA ALA A 34 1.67 -4.59 9.66
C ALA A 34 1.89 -4.60 8.13
N ARG A 35 2.18 -5.76 7.54
CA ARG A 35 2.35 -5.90 6.09
C ARG A 35 1.06 -5.65 5.30
N GLU A 36 -0.04 -6.15 5.81
CA GLU A 36 -1.35 -6.05 5.16
C GLU A 36 -1.87 -4.61 5.19
N ILE A 37 -1.82 -3.94 6.34
CA ILE A 37 -2.25 -2.55 6.49
C ILE A 37 -1.39 -1.62 5.61
N VAL A 38 -0.04 -1.75 5.61
CA VAL A 38 0.82 -0.94 4.73
C VAL A 38 0.50 -1.14 3.25
N ARG A 39 0.18 -2.36 2.84
CA ARG A 39 -0.25 -2.64 1.45
C ARG A 39 -1.56 -1.92 1.12
N HIS A 40 -2.49 -1.87 2.08
CA HIS A 40 -3.76 -1.18 1.90
C HIS A 40 -3.59 0.34 1.93
N ASP A 41 -2.73 0.88 2.81
CA ASP A 41 -2.37 2.31 2.82
C ASP A 41 -1.85 2.79 1.46
N LEU A 42 -0.91 2.04 0.87
CA LEU A 42 -0.35 2.37 -0.45
C LEU A 42 -1.37 2.30 -1.58
N ALA A 43 -2.30 1.35 -1.52
CA ALA A 43 -3.36 1.23 -2.52
C ALA A 43 -4.41 2.33 -2.37
N TYR A 44 -4.83 2.62 -1.15
CA TYR A 44 -5.86 3.58 -0.82
C TYR A 44 -5.39 5.03 -1.00
N HIS A 45 -4.28 5.40 -0.33
CA HIS A 45 -3.79 6.78 -0.31
C HIS A 45 -2.81 7.11 -1.44
N GLY A 46 -2.07 6.11 -1.96
CA GLY A 46 -1.05 6.34 -2.99
C GLY A 46 -1.54 6.13 -4.44
N LYS A 47 -2.60 5.32 -4.64
CA LYS A 47 -3.07 4.97 -6.00
C LYS A 47 -4.56 5.21 -6.22
N ASP A 48 -5.28 5.73 -5.23
CA ASP A 48 -6.75 5.88 -5.24
C ASP A 48 -7.50 4.60 -5.70
N ALA A 49 -6.91 3.43 -5.39
CA ALA A 49 -7.39 2.11 -5.78
C ALA A 49 -7.41 1.17 -4.56
N PRO A 50 -8.35 1.35 -3.61
CA PRO A 50 -8.44 0.53 -2.41
C PRO A 50 -8.60 -0.95 -2.77
N LEU A 51 -7.94 -1.82 -1.99
CA LEU A 51 -7.96 -3.28 -2.16
C LEU A 51 -8.94 -3.97 -1.22
N VAL A 52 -9.36 -3.30 -0.17
CA VAL A 52 -10.33 -3.75 0.83
C VAL A 52 -11.27 -2.60 1.16
N SER A 53 -12.39 -2.91 1.81
CA SER A 53 -13.30 -1.90 2.29
C SER A 53 -12.70 -1.11 3.47
N ASP A 54 -13.20 0.11 3.70
CA ASP A 54 -12.83 0.91 4.86
C ASP A 54 -13.16 0.17 6.17
N ALA A 55 -14.28 -0.56 6.21
CA ALA A 55 -14.68 -1.35 7.37
C ALA A 55 -13.69 -2.52 7.63
N ASP A 56 -13.26 -3.24 6.57
CA ASP A 56 -12.25 -4.31 6.72
C ASP A 56 -10.90 -3.72 7.09
N TYR A 57 -10.53 -2.59 6.49
CA TYR A 57 -9.31 -1.87 6.83
C TYR A 57 -9.32 -1.38 8.29
N ASP A 58 -10.42 -0.82 8.75
CA ASP A 58 -10.61 -0.39 10.13
C ASP A 58 -10.60 -1.61 11.10
N ALA A 59 -11.19 -2.74 10.70
CA ALA A 59 -11.14 -3.98 11.46
C ALA A 59 -9.70 -4.51 11.62
N LEU A 60 -8.87 -4.44 10.56
CA LEU A 60 -7.45 -4.78 10.64
C LEU A 60 -6.71 -3.86 11.61
N LYS A 61 -6.97 -2.55 11.57
CA LYS A 61 -6.39 -1.57 12.50
C LYS A 61 -6.82 -1.82 13.94
N LYS A 62 -8.12 -1.97 14.19
CA LYS A 62 -8.68 -2.26 15.52
C LYS A 62 -8.08 -3.55 16.10
N ARG A 63 -7.92 -4.58 15.28
CA ARG A 63 -7.26 -5.83 15.68
C ARG A 63 -5.79 -5.64 16.02
N ASN A 64 -5.03 -4.88 15.22
CA ASN A 64 -3.63 -4.55 15.51
C ASN A 64 -3.50 -3.83 16.84
N GLU A 65 -4.32 -2.82 17.07
CA GLU A 65 -4.34 -2.03 18.31
C GLU A 65 -4.72 -2.86 19.54
N ALA A 66 -5.72 -3.74 19.43
CA ALA A 66 -6.12 -4.65 20.52
C ALA A 66 -4.98 -5.61 20.92
N ILE A 67 -4.23 -6.12 19.93
CA ILE A 67 -3.08 -6.99 20.20
C ILE A 67 -1.94 -6.20 20.82
N GLU A 68 -1.64 -5.00 20.35
CA GLU A 68 -0.59 -4.13 20.93
C GLU A 68 -0.93 -3.68 22.34
N ALA A 69 -2.20 -3.38 22.62
CA ALA A 69 -2.65 -3.02 23.97
C ALA A 69 -2.46 -4.17 24.98
N ARG A 70 -2.71 -5.41 24.54
CA ARG A 70 -2.52 -6.60 25.39
C ARG A 70 -1.06 -7.01 25.53
N PHE A 71 -0.25 -6.79 24.49
CA PHE A 71 1.17 -7.17 24.46
C PHE A 71 2.06 -5.96 24.13
N PRO A 72 2.17 -4.94 25.01
CA PRO A 72 2.88 -3.70 24.71
C PRO A 72 4.36 -3.90 24.32
N LEU A 73 5.01 -4.93 24.86
CA LEU A 73 6.41 -5.28 24.55
C LEU A 73 6.59 -5.87 23.13
N LEU A 74 5.50 -6.28 22.46
CA LEU A 74 5.54 -6.77 21.09
C LEU A 74 5.22 -5.69 20.07
N LYS A 75 4.92 -4.46 20.51
CA LYS A 75 4.69 -3.33 19.60
C LYS A 75 5.94 -3.09 18.75
N ARG A 76 5.76 -3.12 17.44
CA ARG A 76 6.83 -2.99 16.44
C ARG A 76 7.17 -1.51 16.21
N GLY A 77 8.44 -1.21 15.92
CA GLY A 77 8.85 0.14 15.54
C GLY A 77 8.25 0.62 14.20
N ASP A 78 7.86 -0.33 13.32
CA ASP A 78 7.17 -0.09 12.05
C ASP A 78 5.65 -0.27 12.14
N SER A 79 5.07 -0.31 13.34
CA SER A 79 3.64 -0.56 13.55
C SER A 79 2.77 0.44 12.79
N PRO A 80 1.73 -0.06 12.09
CA PRO A 80 0.73 0.80 11.45
C PRO A 80 -0.01 1.73 12.42
N SER A 81 -0.05 1.36 13.72
CA SER A 81 -0.66 2.21 14.75
C SER A 81 0.08 3.52 14.99
N SER A 82 1.31 3.67 14.48
CA SER A 82 2.13 4.88 14.59
C SER A 82 2.22 5.71 13.31
N LYS A 83 1.57 5.29 12.21
CA LYS A 83 1.63 5.96 10.89
C LYS A 83 0.27 6.50 10.45
N VAL A 84 0.27 7.59 9.69
CA VAL A 84 -0.92 8.23 9.10
C VAL A 84 -0.75 8.31 7.59
N GLY A 85 -1.75 7.86 6.80
CA GLY A 85 -1.79 8.04 5.36
C GLY A 85 -0.65 7.37 4.58
N ALA A 86 -0.35 7.88 3.39
CA ALA A 86 0.72 7.43 2.51
C ALA A 86 1.65 8.60 2.12
N PRO A 87 2.93 8.33 1.78
CA PRO A 87 3.85 9.35 1.29
C PRO A 87 3.31 10.09 0.07
N ALA A 88 3.64 11.38 -0.06
CA ALA A 88 3.26 12.22 -1.19
C ALA A 88 3.73 11.62 -2.54
N ALA A 89 2.88 11.68 -3.57
CA ALA A 89 3.16 11.14 -4.90
C ALA A 89 4.34 11.86 -5.59
N SER A 90 5.04 11.14 -6.45
CA SER A 90 6.11 11.72 -7.27
C SER A 90 5.51 12.65 -8.35
N GLY A 91 6.00 13.86 -8.46
CA GLY A 91 5.57 14.85 -9.46
C GLY A 91 5.05 16.17 -8.87
N PHE A 92 4.56 16.17 -7.64
CA PHE A 92 4.23 17.38 -6.90
C PHE A 92 5.38 17.82 -5.99
N GLY A 93 5.47 19.14 -5.75
CA GLY A 93 6.26 19.66 -4.64
C GLY A 93 5.77 19.06 -3.32
N LYS A 94 6.65 18.98 -2.33
CA LYS A 94 6.30 18.50 -0.99
C LYS A 94 6.21 19.66 -0.03
N ILE A 95 5.18 19.66 0.80
CA ILE A 95 4.98 20.62 1.89
C ILE A 95 4.97 19.85 3.20
N ARG A 96 5.86 20.24 4.12
CA ARG A 96 5.83 19.73 5.48
C ARG A 96 4.82 20.51 6.31
N HIS A 97 3.92 19.78 6.99
CA HIS A 97 2.96 20.38 7.92
C HIS A 97 3.66 20.82 9.21
N GLU A 98 3.40 22.05 9.65
CA GLU A 98 3.96 22.54 10.91
C GLU A 98 3.34 21.85 12.13
N LEU A 99 2.03 21.59 12.05
CA LEU A 99 1.34 20.68 12.96
C LEU A 99 0.87 19.47 12.15
N PRO A 100 1.16 18.24 12.58
CA PRO A 100 0.74 17.04 11.84
C PRO A 100 -0.76 17.01 11.55
N MET A 101 -1.15 16.51 10.38
CA MET A 101 -2.54 16.24 10.02
C MET A 101 -2.90 14.82 10.47
N LEU A 102 -3.36 14.70 11.70
CA LEU A 102 -3.61 13.42 12.35
C LEU A 102 -4.88 12.73 11.82
N SER A 103 -4.96 11.43 12.04
CA SER A 103 -6.18 10.63 11.88
C SER A 103 -7.11 10.80 13.09
N LEU A 104 -8.32 10.24 13.00
CA LEU A 104 -9.24 10.12 14.13
C LEU A 104 -9.35 8.65 14.51
N ASP A 105 -9.53 8.38 15.80
CA ASP A 105 -9.97 7.07 16.26
C ASP A 105 -11.42 6.84 15.82
N ASN A 106 -11.82 5.57 15.68
CA ASN A 106 -13.16 5.22 15.23
C ASN A 106 -14.01 4.69 16.38
N ALA A 107 -15.28 5.07 16.40
CA ALA A 107 -16.38 4.44 17.13
C ALA A 107 -17.29 3.76 16.10
N PHE A 108 -17.82 2.59 16.44
CA PHE A 108 -18.72 1.83 15.58
C PHE A 108 -20.06 1.54 16.29
N GLU A 109 -20.07 1.62 17.59
CA GLU A 109 -21.22 1.35 18.45
C GLU A 109 -21.45 2.49 19.44
N ASP A 110 -22.66 2.63 19.91
CA ASP A 110 -23.05 3.64 20.92
C ASP A 110 -22.18 3.53 22.19
N ALA A 111 -21.81 2.32 22.57
CA ALA A 111 -20.93 2.06 23.71
C ALA A 111 -19.54 2.70 23.53
N ASP A 112 -18.99 2.73 22.31
CA ASP A 112 -17.68 3.34 22.03
C ASP A 112 -17.75 4.86 22.26
N VAL A 113 -18.88 5.51 21.92
CA VAL A 113 -19.09 6.96 22.14
C VAL A 113 -19.18 7.28 23.64
N ARG A 114 -19.91 6.47 24.40
CA ARG A 114 -19.99 6.61 25.87
C ARG A 114 -18.64 6.40 26.53
N GLU A 115 -17.88 5.43 26.08
CA GLU A 115 -16.51 5.19 26.57
C GLU A 115 -15.56 6.33 26.17
N PHE A 116 -15.75 6.95 25.02
CA PHE A 116 -14.99 8.14 24.61
C PHE A 116 -15.21 9.30 25.62
N GLU A 117 -16.46 9.63 25.98
CA GLU A 117 -16.74 10.64 27.00
C GLU A 117 -16.18 10.23 28.37
N ALA A 118 -16.33 8.96 28.79
CA ALA A 118 -15.82 8.47 30.04
C ALA A 118 -14.29 8.55 30.13
N ARG A 119 -13.58 8.25 29.03
CA ARG A 119 -12.11 8.40 28.96
C ARG A 119 -11.69 9.85 29.11
N ILE A 120 -12.39 10.80 28.47
CA ILE A 120 -12.11 12.22 28.61
C ILE A 120 -12.29 12.66 30.07
N ARG A 121 -13.38 12.27 30.71
CA ARG A 121 -13.65 12.58 32.13
C ARG A 121 -12.56 12.03 33.05
N ARG A 122 -12.18 10.78 32.88
CA ARG A 122 -11.08 10.17 33.65
C ARG A 122 -9.74 10.88 33.44
N PHE A 123 -9.43 11.22 32.19
CA PHE A 123 -8.16 11.88 31.88
C PHE A 123 -8.07 13.30 32.48
N LEU A 124 -9.17 14.03 32.46
CA LEU A 124 -9.25 15.41 32.97
C LEU A 124 -9.49 15.50 34.47
N ASP A 125 -9.74 14.34 35.13
CA ASP A 125 -10.17 14.23 36.56
C ASP A 125 -11.44 15.06 36.82
N MET A 126 -12.45 14.92 35.93
CA MET A 126 -13.72 15.63 35.98
C MET A 126 -14.87 14.64 36.22
N ALA A 127 -15.14 14.32 37.48
CA ALA A 127 -16.27 13.44 37.83
C ALA A 127 -17.62 14.10 37.51
N GLU A 128 -17.74 15.40 37.72
CA GLU A 128 -18.93 16.20 37.46
C GLU A 128 -18.58 17.42 36.58
N GLY A 129 -19.59 18.00 35.95
CA GLY A 129 -19.45 19.16 35.06
C GLY A 129 -19.75 18.83 33.60
N ALA A 130 -20.24 19.83 32.86
CA ALA A 130 -20.60 19.69 31.47
C ALA A 130 -19.35 19.68 30.58
N ILE A 131 -19.15 18.59 29.83
CA ILE A 131 -18.21 18.53 28.70
C ILE A 131 -19.05 18.62 27.44
N ALA A 132 -19.06 19.79 26.81
CA ALA A 132 -19.76 19.95 25.54
C ALA A 132 -18.87 19.52 24.37
N PHE A 133 -19.53 19.10 23.32
CA PHE A 133 -18.92 18.64 22.07
C PHE A 133 -19.44 19.40 20.87
N SER A 134 -18.62 19.58 19.84
CA SER A 134 -19.05 19.86 18.47
C SER A 134 -19.26 18.52 17.77
N ALA A 135 -20.43 18.34 17.16
CA ALA A 135 -20.76 17.20 16.31
C ALA A 135 -20.89 17.67 14.86
N GLU A 136 -20.20 17.05 13.95
CA GLU A 136 -20.07 17.46 12.54
C GLU A 136 -20.23 16.25 11.63
N PRO A 137 -20.93 16.34 10.45
CA PRO A 137 -20.92 15.27 9.48
C PRO A 137 -19.49 14.97 9.02
N LYS A 138 -19.10 13.71 8.94
CA LYS A 138 -17.83 13.28 8.41
C LYS A 138 -17.93 13.17 6.89
N ILE A 139 -17.48 14.24 6.21
CA ILE A 139 -17.51 14.31 4.76
C ILE A 139 -16.54 13.29 4.18
N ASP A 140 -16.99 12.54 3.19
CA ASP A 140 -16.16 11.59 2.47
C ASP A 140 -15.50 12.26 1.25
N GLY A 141 -14.29 12.77 1.48
CA GLY A 141 -13.55 13.58 0.52
C GLY A 141 -12.03 13.44 0.67
N LEU A 142 -11.31 14.52 0.40
CA LEU A 142 -9.86 14.64 0.54
C LEU A 142 -9.51 15.78 1.50
N SER A 143 -8.83 15.46 2.59
CA SER A 143 -8.40 16.46 3.57
C SER A 143 -7.24 17.30 3.05
N ILE A 144 -7.35 18.61 3.22
CA ILE A 144 -6.32 19.60 2.84
C ILE A 144 -6.03 20.59 3.96
N SER A 145 -4.87 21.23 3.87
CA SER A 145 -4.50 22.39 4.64
C SER A 145 -4.33 23.60 3.73
N LEU A 146 -4.77 24.77 4.18
CA LEU A 146 -4.73 26.07 3.49
C LEU A 146 -4.04 27.08 4.39
N LEU A 147 -2.87 27.58 4.01
CA LEU A 147 -2.15 28.61 4.75
C LEU A 147 -2.49 29.99 4.21
N TYR A 148 -2.86 30.88 5.13
CA TYR A 148 -3.11 32.30 4.87
C TYR A 148 -2.13 33.15 5.68
N GLU A 149 -1.61 34.21 5.06
CA GLU A 149 -0.79 35.24 5.70
C GLU A 149 -1.35 36.60 5.34
N ASP A 150 -1.56 37.45 6.33
CA ASP A 150 -2.20 38.77 6.20
C ASP A 150 -3.53 38.70 5.40
N GLY A 151 -4.27 37.62 5.64
CA GLY A 151 -5.54 37.29 4.99
C GLY A 151 -5.42 36.75 3.56
N ALA A 152 -4.25 36.71 2.93
CA ALA A 152 -4.07 36.21 1.57
C ALA A 152 -3.76 34.71 1.57
N PHE A 153 -4.34 33.96 0.62
CA PHE A 153 -4.02 32.54 0.42
C PHE A 153 -2.60 32.38 -0.13
N VAL A 154 -1.72 31.73 0.62
CA VAL A 154 -0.31 31.55 0.29
C VAL A 154 -0.05 30.19 -0.34
N ARG A 155 -0.44 29.10 0.36
CA ARG A 155 -0.18 27.74 -0.09
C ARG A 155 -1.22 26.76 0.43
N GLY A 156 -1.37 25.62 -0.28
CA GLY A 156 -2.22 24.55 0.16
C GLY A 156 -1.64 23.17 -0.15
N ALA A 157 -1.84 22.24 0.77
CA ALA A 157 -1.30 20.88 0.69
C ALA A 157 -2.35 19.82 1.00
N THR A 158 -2.19 18.62 0.40
CA THR A 158 -2.91 17.42 0.82
C THR A 158 -2.39 16.95 2.18
N ARG A 159 -3.15 16.09 2.86
CA ARG A 159 -2.72 15.50 4.14
C ARG A 159 -1.43 14.68 4.00
N GLY A 160 -1.26 13.96 2.88
CA GLY A 160 -0.13 13.05 2.67
C GLY A 160 -0.06 11.97 3.75
N ASP A 161 1.13 11.77 4.33
CA ASP A 161 1.38 10.85 5.45
C ASP A 161 1.12 11.48 6.83
N GLY A 162 0.57 12.70 6.84
CA GLY A 162 0.30 13.49 8.03
C GLY A 162 1.42 14.44 8.42
N GLU A 163 2.66 14.19 8.03
CA GLU A 163 3.82 15.09 8.22
C GLU A 163 4.17 15.85 6.94
N GLU A 164 4.12 15.18 5.77
CA GLU A 164 4.35 15.77 4.46
C GLU A 164 3.18 15.51 3.52
N GLY A 165 2.68 16.56 2.86
CA GLY A 165 1.65 16.51 1.82
C GLY A 165 2.14 17.00 0.47
N GLU A 166 1.32 16.78 -0.57
CA GLU A 166 1.56 17.28 -1.93
C GLU A 166 1.20 18.75 -2.01
N ASP A 167 2.05 19.56 -2.65
CA ASP A 167 1.73 20.95 -2.96
C ASP A 167 0.70 21.01 -4.09
N VAL A 168 -0.53 21.34 -3.73
CA VAL A 168 -1.66 21.49 -4.65
C VAL A 168 -2.17 22.93 -4.69
N THR A 169 -1.30 23.90 -4.36
CA THR A 169 -1.65 25.33 -4.27
C THR A 169 -2.30 25.87 -5.54
N ALA A 170 -1.74 25.55 -6.70
CA ALA A 170 -2.26 26.02 -7.98
C ALA A 170 -3.67 25.45 -8.26
N ASN A 171 -3.88 24.18 -7.94
CA ASN A 171 -5.16 23.49 -8.08
C ASN A 171 -6.23 24.08 -7.13
N LEU A 172 -5.87 24.30 -5.87
CA LEU A 172 -6.79 24.86 -4.87
C LEU A 172 -7.23 26.28 -5.18
N LYS A 173 -6.38 27.08 -5.84
CA LYS A 173 -6.74 28.44 -6.30
C LYS A 173 -7.88 28.45 -7.32
N THR A 174 -8.16 27.33 -7.99
CA THR A 174 -9.25 27.21 -8.97
C THR A 174 -10.61 26.91 -8.33
N ILE A 175 -10.64 26.53 -7.05
CA ILE A 175 -11.86 26.12 -6.38
C ILE A 175 -12.56 27.36 -5.81
N ALA A 176 -13.75 27.66 -6.32
CA ALA A 176 -14.50 28.88 -6.00
C ALA A 176 -14.86 29.02 -4.51
N GLU A 177 -15.02 27.91 -3.77
CA GLU A 177 -15.36 27.92 -2.34
C GLU A 177 -14.12 28.12 -1.43
N ILE A 178 -12.92 28.24 -1.98
CA ILE A 178 -11.69 28.57 -1.24
C ILE A 178 -11.41 30.06 -1.41
N PRO A 179 -11.58 30.87 -0.36
CA PRO A 179 -11.30 32.31 -0.42
C PRO A 179 -9.83 32.57 -0.80
N GLN A 180 -9.59 33.39 -1.80
CA GLN A 180 -8.25 33.84 -2.13
C GLN A 180 -7.77 34.91 -1.14
N ARG A 181 -8.71 35.56 -0.47
CA ARG A 181 -8.49 36.51 0.62
C ARG A 181 -9.59 36.31 1.68
N LEU A 182 -9.16 36.22 2.93
CA LEU A 182 -10.08 36.09 4.06
C LEU A 182 -10.78 37.42 4.33
N GLU A 183 -12.03 37.32 4.76
CA GLU A 183 -12.87 38.43 5.19
C GLU A 183 -12.80 38.64 6.71
N GLY A 184 -13.45 39.68 7.24
CA GLY A 184 -13.53 39.94 8.68
C GLY A 184 -12.17 40.24 9.33
N THR A 185 -11.91 39.66 10.48
CA THR A 185 -10.69 39.85 11.28
C THR A 185 -9.96 38.52 11.53
N PRO A 186 -9.40 37.90 10.49
CA PRO A 186 -8.65 36.67 10.66
C PRO A 186 -7.31 36.91 11.38
N PRO A 187 -6.70 35.90 12.00
CA PRO A 187 -5.32 35.95 12.49
C PRO A 187 -4.35 36.36 11.38
N ARG A 188 -3.24 37.04 11.74
CA ARG A 188 -2.21 37.42 10.77
C ARG A 188 -1.69 36.25 9.97
N ARG A 189 -1.50 35.12 10.62
CA ARG A 189 -1.12 33.85 9.99
C ARG A 189 -2.04 32.73 10.50
N VAL A 190 -2.68 32.00 9.60
CA VAL A 190 -3.59 30.93 9.96
C VAL A 190 -3.59 29.82 8.92
N GLU A 191 -3.51 28.58 9.41
CA GLU A 191 -3.71 27.37 8.61
C GLU A 191 -5.13 26.85 8.83
N VAL A 192 -5.97 26.92 7.79
CA VAL A 192 -7.33 26.37 7.81
C VAL A 192 -7.31 24.97 7.23
N ARG A 193 -7.94 24.01 7.90
CA ARG A 193 -8.07 22.64 7.43
C ARG A 193 -9.52 22.33 7.10
N GLY A 194 -9.71 21.56 6.03
CA GLY A 194 -11.02 21.22 5.53
C GLY A 194 -11.01 20.00 4.62
N GLU A 195 -12.16 19.71 4.04
CA GLU A 195 -12.35 18.60 3.12
C GLU A 195 -12.75 19.10 1.75
N ILE A 196 -12.02 18.68 0.71
CA ILE A 196 -12.44 18.78 -0.69
C ILE A 196 -13.36 17.61 -0.99
N TYR A 197 -14.52 17.91 -1.58
CA TYR A 197 -15.50 16.90 -1.93
C TYR A 197 -16.18 17.22 -3.27
N MET A 198 -16.94 16.27 -3.79
CA MET A 198 -17.79 16.42 -4.96
C MET A 198 -19.21 16.01 -4.59
N THR A 199 -20.21 16.73 -5.09
CA THR A 199 -21.59 16.31 -4.87
C THR A 199 -21.94 15.08 -5.70
N ARG A 200 -22.94 14.30 -5.26
CA ARG A 200 -23.44 13.13 -6.01
C ARG A 200 -23.88 13.50 -7.43
N ALA A 201 -24.60 14.64 -7.56
CA ALA A 201 -25.09 15.11 -8.85
C ALA A 201 -23.92 15.49 -9.80
N ASP A 202 -22.94 16.23 -9.28
CA ASP A 202 -21.76 16.64 -10.04
C ASP A 202 -20.92 15.42 -10.48
N PHE A 203 -20.76 14.43 -9.58
CA PHE A 203 -20.08 13.17 -9.86
C PHE A 203 -20.75 12.37 -10.99
N LEU A 204 -22.07 12.21 -10.93
CA LEU A 204 -22.82 11.48 -11.95
C LEU A 204 -22.74 12.18 -13.31
N ALA A 205 -22.87 13.52 -13.33
CA ALA A 205 -22.75 14.30 -14.56
C ALA A 205 -21.35 14.22 -15.18
N MET A 206 -20.31 14.27 -14.33
CA MET A 206 -18.92 14.15 -14.78
C MET A 206 -18.62 12.76 -15.34
N ASN A 207 -19.02 11.67 -14.65
CA ASN A 207 -18.82 10.31 -15.15
C ASN A 207 -19.56 10.05 -16.47
N ALA A 208 -20.80 10.56 -16.60
CA ALA A 208 -21.53 10.45 -17.87
C ALA A 208 -20.83 11.17 -19.03
N ALA A 209 -20.19 12.32 -18.77
CA ALA A 209 -19.38 13.04 -19.75
C ALA A 209 -18.11 12.27 -20.14
N GLN A 210 -17.41 11.69 -19.14
CA GLN A 210 -16.22 10.86 -19.38
C GLN A 210 -16.54 9.59 -20.16
N GLU A 211 -17.60 8.88 -19.81
CA GLU A 211 -18.07 7.69 -20.54
C GLU A 211 -18.36 8.02 -22.00
N LYS A 212 -19.06 9.15 -22.25
CA LYS A 212 -19.34 9.63 -23.60
C LYS A 212 -18.07 10.00 -24.40
N ALA A 213 -17.04 10.48 -23.70
CA ALA A 213 -15.73 10.78 -24.29
C ALA A 213 -14.84 9.54 -24.46
N GLY A 214 -15.22 8.37 -23.92
CA GLY A 214 -14.41 7.16 -23.88
C GLY A 214 -13.30 7.19 -22.83
N ASP A 215 -13.38 8.12 -21.86
CA ASP A 215 -12.42 8.26 -20.78
C ASP A 215 -12.78 7.37 -19.59
N LYS A 216 -11.80 7.13 -18.72
CA LYS A 216 -11.98 6.33 -17.51
C LYS A 216 -12.89 7.04 -16.51
N THR A 217 -13.95 6.37 -16.06
CA THR A 217 -14.86 6.86 -15.01
C THR A 217 -14.27 6.62 -13.61
N PHE A 218 -14.71 7.44 -12.65
CA PHE A 218 -14.36 7.27 -11.23
C PHE A 218 -15.36 6.35 -10.52
N ALA A 219 -14.88 5.64 -9.50
CA ALA A 219 -15.68 4.66 -8.77
C ALA A 219 -16.68 5.32 -7.80
N ASN A 220 -16.35 6.47 -7.21
CA ASN A 220 -17.17 7.19 -6.24
C ASN A 220 -16.81 8.69 -6.20
N PRO A 221 -17.64 9.54 -5.53
CA PRO A 221 -17.38 10.97 -5.41
C PRO A 221 -16.06 11.32 -4.72
N ARG A 222 -15.61 10.55 -3.72
CA ARG A 222 -14.34 10.74 -3.04
C ARG A 222 -13.15 10.57 -3.99
N ASN A 223 -13.12 9.45 -4.74
CA ASN A 223 -12.05 9.19 -5.71
C ASN A 223 -12.07 10.22 -6.84
N ALA A 224 -13.26 10.66 -7.25
CA ALA A 224 -13.44 11.73 -8.22
C ALA A 224 -12.87 13.06 -7.71
N ALA A 225 -13.13 13.42 -6.46
CA ALA A 225 -12.59 14.61 -5.82
C ALA A 225 -11.06 14.54 -5.70
N ALA A 226 -10.52 13.43 -5.16
CA ALA A 226 -9.08 13.22 -5.01
C ALA A 226 -8.34 13.22 -6.35
N GLY A 227 -8.84 12.47 -7.34
CA GLY A 227 -8.25 12.41 -8.68
C GLY A 227 -8.36 13.72 -9.46
N SER A 228 -9.42 14.51 -9.22
CA SER A 228 -9.59 15.83 -9.84
C SER A 228 -8.70 16.90 -9.21
N LEU A 229 -8.43 16.83 -7.92
CA LEU A 229 -7.54 17.77 -7.25
C LEU A 229 -6.05 17.47 -7.56
N ARG A 230 -5.65 16.20 -7.57
CA ARG A 230 -4.26 15.76 -7.78
C ARG A 230 -3.92 15.67 -9.27
N GLN A 231 -4.02 16.81 -9.98
CA GLN A 231 -3.64 16.96 -11.38
C GLN A 231 -2.39 17.86 -11.47
N LEU A 232 -1.38 17.41 -12.21
CA LEU A 232 -0.18 18.22 -12.45
C LEU A 232 -0.50 19.49 -13.26
N ASP A 233 -1.46 19.40 -14.17
CA ASP A 233 -2.05 20.51 -14.86
C ASP A 233 -3.29 21.01 -14.10
N TRP A 234 -3.16 22.13 -13.41
CA TRP A 234 -4.24 22.76 -12.63
C TRP A 234 -5.45 23.18 -13.49
N THR A 235 -5.29 23.33 -14.82
CA THR A 235 -6.41 23.66 -15.72
C THR A 235 -7.44 22.54 -15.77
N VAL A 236 -7.00 21.29 -15.61
CA VAL A 236 -7.90 20.13 -15.48
C VAL A 236 -8.73 20.26 -14.20
N THR A 237 -8.11 20.63 -13.09
CA THR A 237 -8.80 20.87 -11.80
C THR A 237 -9.82 22.02 -11.92
N ALA A 238 -9.48 23.08 -12.63
CA ALA A 238 -10.36 24.23 -12.87
C ALA A 238 -11.68 23.85 -13.57
N GLY A 239 -11.65 22.81 -14.41
CA GLY A 239 -12.83 22.28 -15.08
C GLY A 239 -13.65 21.28 -14.23
N ARG A 240 -13.26 21.00 -12.97
CA ARG A 240 -13.92 20.03 -12.11
C ARG A 240 -14.81 20.71 -11.05
N PRO A 241 -16.03 20.19 -10.79
CA PRO A 241 -16.97 20.79 -9.82
C PRO A 241 -16.59 20.42 -8.38
N LEU A 242 -15.37 20.79 -7.95
CA LEU A 242 -14.90 20.57 -6.59
C LEU A 242 -15.46 21.61 -5.63
N ARG A 243 -15.75 21.15 -4.41
CA ARG A 243 -16.29 21.95 -3.31
C ARG A 243 -15.44 21.78 -2.06
N PHE A 244 -15.62 22.67 -1.10
CA PHE A 244 -14.83 22.71 0.13
C PHE A 244 -15.68 23.00 1.37
N PHE A 245 -15.44 22.24 2.46
CA PHE A 245 -15.88 22.59 3.80
C PHE A 245 -14.69 22.75 4.74
N ALA A 246 -14.59 23.90 5.40
CA ALA A 246 -13.64 24.14 6.48
C ALA A 246 -14.17 23.53 7.80
N TYR A 247 -13.29 22.92 8.60
CA TYR A 247 -13.73 22.27 9.85
C TYR A 247 -12.78 22.42 11.05
N THR A 248 -11.55 22.90 10.88
CA THR A 248 -10.60 23.14 11.99
C THR A 248 -9.42 24.02 11.55
N LEU A 249 -8.56 24.37 12.50
CA LEU A 249 -7.29 25.02 12.24
C LEU A 249 -6.09 24.10 12.48
N GLY A 250 -5.01 24.37 11.79
CA GLY A 250 -3.65 23.98 12.17
C GLY A 250 -2.99 25.09 12.99
N VAL A 251 -1.92 25.69 12.45
CA VAL A 251 -1.20 26.80 13.11
C VAL A 251 -2.01 28.07 13.04
N SER A 252 -1.96 28.88 14.12
CA SER A 252 -2.53 30.22 14.14
C SER A 252 -1.65 31.19 14.93
N GLU A 253 -1.36 32.35 14.34
CA GLU A 253 -0.69 33.49 15.02
C GLU A 253 -1.68 34.63 15.16
N GLY A 254 -2.31 34.73 16.31
CA GLY A 254 -3.33 35.70 16.65
C GLY A 254 -4.48 35.12 17.45
N ALA A 255 -5.46 35.94 17.76
CA ALA A 255 -6.64 35.50 18.52
C ALA A 255 -7.56 34.62 17.67
N VAL A 256 -7.94 33.48 18.23
CA VAL A 256 -8.96 32.59 17.70
C VAL A 256 -10.01 32.35 18.77
N PRO A 257 -11.25 31.98 18.41
CA PRO A 257 -12.26 31.57 19.40
C PRO A 257 -11.75 30.44 20.30
N ASP A 258 -12.27 30.37 21.51
CA ASP A 258 -11.88 29.41 22.55
C ASP A 258 -12.66 28.08 22.47
N THR A 259 -13.57 27.97 21.51
CA THR A 259 -14.40 26.77 21.29
C THR A 259 -14.45 26.37 19.81
N GLN A 260 -14.65 25.07 19.56
CA GLN A 260 -14.83 24.52 18.21
C GLN A 260 -16.04 25.13 17.51
N THR A 261 -17.17 25.26 18.21
CA THR A 261 -18.38 25.90 17.64
C THR A 261 -18.18 27.38 17.34
N GLY A 262 -17.45 28.09 18.19
CA GLY A 262 -17.02 29.46 17.92
C GLY A 262 -16.08 29.58 16.72
N LEU A 263 -15.17 28.62 16.58
CA LEU A 263 -14.29 28.56 15.41
C LEU A 263 -15.06 28.34 14.10
N LEU A 264 -16.05 27.44 14.09
CA LEU A 264 -16.89 27.23 12.90
C LEU A 264 -17.64 28.52 12.49
N ALA A 265 -18.08 29.33 13.47
CA ALA A 265 -18.67 30.64 13.19
C ALA A 265 -17.63 31.61 12.61
N ALA A 266 -16.43 31.69 13.21
CA ALA A 266 -15.37 32.55 12.70
C ALA A 266 -14.90 32.14 11.28
N LEU A 267 -14.79 30.86 10.98
CA LEU A 267 -14.46 30.37 9.63
C LEU A 267 -15.51 30.85 8.60
N LYS A 268 -16.79 30.86 8.98
CA LYS A 268 -17.85 31.38 8.14
C LYS A 268 -17.72 32.89 7.92
N ASP A 269 -17.37 33.63 8.98
CA ASP A 269 -17.14 35.08 8.91
C ASP A 269 -15.88 35.43 8.09
N TRP A 270 -14.91 34.52 8.01
CA TRP A 270 -13.71 34.67 7.15
C TRP A 270 -13.99 34.30 5.69
N GLY A 271 -15.22 33.91 5.33
CA GLY A 271 -15.64 33.60 3.96
C GLY A 271 -15.61 32.13 3.59
N PHE A 272 -15.30 31.22 4.50
CA PHE A 272 -15.34 29.79 4.23
C PHE A 272 -16.76 29.21 4.29
N LYS A 273 -17.00 28.17 3.51
CA LYS A 273 -18.15 27.30 3.72
C LYS A 273 -17.86 26.34 4.88
N VAL A 274 -18.79 26.28 5.81
CA VAL A 274 -18.82 25.36 6.94
C VAL A 274 -20.06 24.49 6.82
N ASN A 275 -19.99 23.23 7.22
CA ASN A 275 -21.12 22.34 7.12
C ASN A 275 -22.29 22.87 7.97
N PRO A 276 -23.48 23.15 7.38
CA PRO A 276 -24.61 23.75 8.10
C PRO A 276 -25.25 22.82 9.14
N ARG A 277 -24.90 21.52 9.11
CA ARG A 277 -25.42 20.53 10.05
C ARG A 277 -24.53 20.35 11.29
N ALA A 278 -23.39 21.08 11.37
CA ALA A 278 -22.60 21.10 12.59
C ALA A 278 -23.42 21.62 13.78
N ARG A 279 -23.33 20.92 14.92
CA ARG A 279 -24.16 21.22 16.11
C ARG A 279 -23.34 21.04 17.39
N ARG A 280 -23.58 21.91 18.37
CA ARG A 280 -23.07 21.73 19.72
C ARG A 280 -23.95 20.75 20.49
N CYS A 281 -23.36 19.73 21.10
CA CYS A 281 -23.98 18.70 21.93
C CYS A 281 -23.49 18.79 23.37
N ALA A 282 -24.35 18.55 24.33
CA ALA A 282 -24.04 18.73 25.74
C ALA A 282 -23.31 17.51 26.36
N ASP A 283 -23.54 16.32 25.83
CA ASP A 283 -23.10 15.04 26.38
C ASP A 283 -23.16 13.93 25.31
N ALA A 284 -22.82 12.68 25.70
CA ALA A 284 -22.85 11.52 24.81
C ALA A 284 -24.27 11.20 24.30
N ASP A 285 -25.32 11.41 25.10
CA ASP A 285 -26.68 11.14 24.66
C ASP A 285 -27.08 12.09 23.51
N ALA A 286 -26.75 13.38 23.66
CA ALA A 286 -26.96 14.36 22.58
C ALA A 286 -26.11 14.08 21.33
N LEU A 287 -24.93 13.46 21.47
CA LEU A 287 -24.11 12.99 20.36
C LEU A 287 -24.78 11.82 19.62
N LEU A 288 -25.34 10.86 20.35
CA LEU A 288 -26.04 9.71 19.77
C LEU A 288 -27.36 10.13 19.08
N ASP A 289 -28.10 11.09 19.65
CA ASP A 289 -29.27 11.68 19.01
C ASP A 289 -28.90 12.39 17.70
N TYR A 290 -27.78 13.12 17.69
CA TYR A 290 -27.26 13.76 16.49
C TYR A 290 -26.92 12.72 15.42
N TYR A 291 -26.20 11.63 15.79
CA TYR A 291 -25.83 10.54 14.90
C TYR A 291 -27.07 9.91 14.25
N ALA A 292 -28.08 9.56 15.07
CA ALA A 292 -29.32 8.99 14.58
C ALA A 292 -30.07 9.96 13.63
N GLY A 293 -30.05 11.27 13.91
CA GLY A 293 -30.56 12.30 13.03
C GLY A 293 -29.90 12.38 11.69
N ILE A 294 -28.56 12.48 11.70
CA ILE A 294 -27.76 12.51 10.46
C ILE A 294 -27.89 11.21 9.67
N GLY A 295 -27.98 10.06 10.37
CA GLY A 295 -28.21 8.76 9.73
C GLY A 295 -29.52 8.69 8.94
N ARG A 296 -30.60 9.26 9.49
CA ARG A 296 -31.91 9.37 8.78
C ARG A 296 -31.80 10.28 7.55
N ASP A 297 -31.10 11.41 7.68
CA ASP A 297 -30.96 12.40 6.61
C ASP A 297 -29.93 12.05 5.55
N ARG A 298 -29.05 11.06 5.82
CA ARG A 298 -27.94 10.65 4.95
C ARG A 298 -28.32 10.38 3.48
N PRO A 299 -29.45 9.71 3.16
CA PRO A 299 -29.86 9.49 1.77
C PRO A 299 -30.09 10.77 0.98
N ASP A 300 -30.60 11.82 1.65
CA ASP A 300 -31.02 13.10 1.06
C ASP A 300 -29.89 14.13 1.00
N LEU A 301 -28.71 13.84 1.58
CA LEU A 301 -27.56 14.74 1.50
C LEU A 301 -27.02 14.81 0.08
N PRO A 302 -26.64 16.00 -0.41
CA PRO A 302 -26.08 16.15 -1.75
C PRO A 302 -24.64 15.61 -1.88
N TYR A 303 -24.01 15.21 -0.79
CA TYR A 303 -22.65 14.69 -0.69
C TYR A 303 -22.62 13.42 0.16
N ASP A 304 -21.58 12.62 0.01
CA ASP A 304 -21.38 11.41 0.79
C ASP A 304 -20.74 11.71 2.14
N ILE A 305 -21.18 10.94 3.15
CA ILE A 305 -20.64 10.93 4.52
C ILE A 305 -20.44 9.48 4.97
N ASP A 306 -19.34 9.20 5.66
CA ASP A 306 -19.04 7.88 6.22
C ASP A 306 -19.30 7.76 7.72
N GLY A 307 -19.79 8.84 8.34
CA GLY A 307 -20.09 8.92 9.76
C GLY A 307 -20.28 10.35 10.21
N VAL A 308 -20.02 10.58 11.48
CA VAL A 308 -19.96 11.89 12.12
C VAL A 308 -18.66 12.03 12.91
N VAL A 309 -18.21 13.25 13.15
CA VAL A 309 -17.02 13.55 13.96
C VAL A 309 -17.48 14.28 15.22
N TYR A 310 -17.00 13.83 16.36
CA TYR A 310 -17.17 14.52 17.65
C TYR A 310 -15.86 15.12 18.08
N LYS A 311 -15.90 16.35 18.56
CA LYS A 311 -14.75 17.07 19.09
C LYS A 311 -15.17 17.72 20.42
N VAL A 312 -14.32 17.64 21.43
CA VAL A 312 -14.54 18.45 22.65
C VAL A 312 -14.60 19.91 22.25
N ASP A 313 -15.66 20.63 22.67
CA ASP A 313 -15.93 21.97 22.16
C ASP A 313 -14.90 23.00 22.63
N ARG A 314 -14.43 22.93 23.89
CA ARG A 314 -13.47 23.86 24.49
C ARG A 314 -12.02 23.53 24.13
N PHE A 315 -11.28 24.51 23.59
CA PHE A 315 -9.88 24.33 23.18
C PHE A 315 -8.91 24.20 24.35
N ASP A 316 -9.19 24.78 25.52
CA ASP A 316 -8.37 24.58 26.71
C ASP A 316 -8.43 23.12 27.17
N LEU A 317 -9.60 22.47 27.08
CA LEU A 317 -9.75 21.05 27.34
C LEU A 317 -9.10 20.17 26.26
N GLN A 318 -9.20 20.54 24.99
CA GLN A 318 -8.48 19.86 23.89
C GLN A 318 -6.97 19.90 24.13
N LYS A 319 -6.43 21.06 24.52
CA LYS A 319 -5.01 21.23 24.83
C LYS A 319 -4.55 20.38 26.01
N ARG A 320 -5.36 20.27 27.06
CA ARG A 320 -5.08 19.40 28.20
C ARG A 320 -5.10 17.93 27.84
N LEU A 321 -6.05 17.50 27.01
CA LEU A 321 -6.20 16.12 26.53
C LEU A 321 -5.04 15.71 25.60
N GLY A 322 -4.58 16.62 24.74
CA GLY A 322 -3.47 16.38 23.84
C GLY A 322 -3.73 15.25 22.84
N PHE A 323 -2.65 14.58 22.46
CA PHE A 323 -2.65 13.60 21.37
C PHE A 323 -2.06 12.26 21.83
N VAL A 324 -2.39 11.18 21.12
CA VAL A 324 -1.79 9.86 21.27
C VAL A 324 -1.32 9.42 19.89
N ALA A 325 -0.01 9.21 19.73
CA ALA A 325 0.60 8.77 18.46
C ALA A 325 0.06 9.50 17.21
N ARG A 326 -1.07 9.06 16.67
CA ARG A 326 -1.65 9.56 15.40
C ARG A 326 -3.03 10.19 15.53
N SER A 327 -3.63 10.20 16.71
CA SER A 327 -5.00 10.69 16.93
C SER A 327 -5.11 11.62 18.13
N PRO A 328 -6.00 12.64 18.10
CA PRO A 328 -6.30 13.47 19.25
C PRO A 328 -7.18 12.70 20.25
N ARG A 329 -6.90 12.84 21.57
CA ARG A 329 -7.77 12.27 22.62
C ARG A 329 -9.13 12.98 22.71
N TRP A 330 -9.23 14.18 22.14
CA TRP A 330 -10.40 15.05 22.22
C TRP A 330 -11.35 14.94 21.02
N ALA A 331 -11.07 14.06 20.05
CA ALA A 331 -11.95 13.84 18.91
C ALA A 331 -12.04 12.36 18.55
N ILE A 332 -13.19 11.96 18.00
CA ILE A 332 -13.46 10.60 17.52
C ILE A 332 -14.41 10.65 16.31
N ALA A 333 -14.27 9.70 15.39
CA ALA A 333 -15.18 9.51 14.27
C ALA A 333 -16.13 8.35 14.57
N HIS A 334 -17.45 8.62 14.61
CA HIS A 334 -18.49 7.60 14.76
C HIS A 334 -19.01 7.24 13.38
N LYS A 335 -18.62 6.06 12.89
CA LYS A 335 -18.90 5.62 11.53
C LYS A 335 -20.28 4.97 11.40
N PHE A 336 -20.92 5.20 10.24
CA PHE A 336 -22.16 4.50 9.92
C PHE A 336 -21.92 3.04 9.57
N PRO A 337 -22.87 2.14 9.87
CA PRO A 337 -22.85 0.78 9.37
C PRO A 337 -22.80 0.77 7.83
N ALA A 338 -22.11 -0.23 7.26
CA ALA A 338 -22.14 -0.43 5.82
C ALA A 338 -23.55 -0.80 5.35
N GLU A 339 -24.02 -0.16 4.27
CA GLU A 339 -25.32 -0.50 3.69
C GLU A 339 -25.30 -1.88 3.06
N ARG A 340 -26.38 -2.66 3.26
CA ARG A 340 -26.53 -4.05 2.80
C ARG A 340 -27.77 -4.23 1.96
N ALA A 341 -27.67 -5.08 0.94
CA ALA A 341 -28.82 -5.54 0.15
C ALA A 341 -28.71 -7.05 -0.13
N GLN A 342 -29.83 -7.68 -0.46
CA GLN A 342 -29.85 -9.08 -0.88
C GLN A 342 -30.07 -9.15 -2.38
N THR A 343 -29.31 -10.04 -3.07
CA THR A 343 -29.44 -10.26 -4.50
C THR A 343 -29.06 -11.68 -4.87
N LEU A 344 -29.41 -12.12 -6.09
CA LEU A 344 -29.07 -13.42 -6.63
C LEU A 344 -27.63 -13.43 -7.16
N LEU A 345 -26.83 -14.42 -6.73
CA LEU A 345 -25.54 -14.74 -7.30
C LEU A 345 -25.71 -15.58 -8.55
N LYS A 346 -25.51 -14.95 -9.72
CA LYS A 346 -25.67 -15.61 -11.04
C LYS A 346 -24.50 -16.54 -11.37
N ASP A 347 -23.29 -16.05 -11.12
CA ASP A 347 -22.05 -16.78 -11.45
C ASP A 347 -20.87 -16.28 -10.60
N ILE A 348 -19.79 -17.06 -10.59
CA ILE A 348 -18.50 -16.69 -9.97
C ILE A 348 -17.42 -16.73 -11.07
N VAL A 349 -16.95 -15.55 -11.47
CA VAL A 349 -15.92 -15.40 -12.50
C VAL A 349 -14.56 -15.18 -11.86
N ILE A 350 -13.54 -15.86 -12.35
CA ILE A 350 -12.17 -15.67 -11.89
C ILE A 350 -11.47 -14.63 -12.75
N GLN A 351 -11.15 -13.49 -12.18
CA GLN A 351 -10.32 -12.47 -12.81
C GLN A 351 -8.84 -12.74 -12.51
N VAL A 352 -8.00 -12.63 -13.53
CA VAL A 352 -6.54 -12.72 -13.37
C VAL A 352 -5.96 -11.32 -13.37
N GLY A 353 -5.47 -10.91 -12.21
CA GLY A 353 -4.83 -9.61 -12.04
C GLY A 353 -3.44 -9.54 -12.69
N ARG A 354 -2.94 -8.31 -12.87
CA ARG A 354 -1.61 -7.99 -13.42
C ARG A 354 -0.44 -8.69 -12.69
N THR A 355 -0.62 -9.04 -11.42
CA THR A 355 0.37 -9.78 -10.62
C THR A 355 0.17 -11.29 -10.64
N GLY A 356 -0.73 -11.77 -11.52
CA GLY A 356 -1.12 -13.17 -11.61
C GLY A 356 -2.12 -13.63 -10.55
N ALA A 357 -2.58 -12.76 -9.66
CA ALA A 357 -3.57 -13.10 -8.65
C ALA A 357 -4.89 -13.51 -9.29
N LEU A 358 -5.43 -14.66 -8.88
CA LEU A 358 -6.75 -15.14 -9.28
C LEU A 358 -7.76 -14.60 -8.25
N THR A 359 -8.56 -13.62 -8.65
CA THR A 359 -9.56 -12.98 -7.79
C THR A 359 -10.95 -13.40 -8.21
N PRO A 360 -11.72 -14.09 -7.33
CA PRO A 360 -13.09 -14.46 -7.63
C PRO A 360 -14.00 -13.23 -7.50
N VAL A 361 -14.87 -13.04 -8.50
CA VAL A 361 -15.85 -11.95 -8.57
C VAL A 361 -17.23 -12.56 -8.75
N ALA A 362 -18.15 -12.21 -7.87
CA ALA A 362 -19.55 -12.56 -7.96
C ALA A 362 -20.22 -11.73 -9.07
N GLU A 363 -20.85 -12.37 -10.02
CA GLU A 363 -21.79 -11.80 -10.98
C GLU A 363 -23.19 -11.84 -10.36
N LEU A 364 -23.80 -10.69 -10.17
CA LEU A 364 -25.03 -10.54 -9.39
C LEU A 364 -26.22 -10.12 -10.27
N GLU A 365 -27.45 -10.45 -9.84
CA GLU A 365 -28.59 -9.68 -10.28
C GLU A 365 -28.40 -8.24 -9.79
N PRO A 366 -28.52 -7.20 -10.68
CA PRO A 366 -28.27 -5.84 -10.27
C PRO A 366 -29.16 -5.41 -9.09
N VAL A 367 -28.58 -4.87 -8.04
CA VAL A 367 -29.25 -4.44 -6.83
C VAL A 367 -28.73 -3.06 -6.39
N ASN A 368 -29.60 -2.21 -5.87
CA ASN A 368 -29.18 -0.94 -5.30
C ASN A 368 -28.61 -1.14 -3.90
N VAL A 369 -27.35 -0.66 -3.69
CA VAL A 369 -26.67 -0.66 -2.39
C VAL A 369 -26.14 0.75 -2.17
N GLY A 370 -26.69 1.50 -1.24
CA GLY A 370 -26.25 2.86 -0.95
C GLY A 370 -26.40 3.82 -2.14
N GLY A 371 -27.50 3.74 -2.88
CA GLY A 371 -27.73 4.61 -4.03
C GLY A 371 -27.01 4.21 -5.32
N VAL A 372 -26.20 3.12 -5.31
CA VAL A 372 -25.46 2.64 -6.47
C VAL A 372 -25.93 1.26 -6.89
N MET A 373 -26.14 1.06 -8.21
CA MET A 373 -26.47 -0.24 -8.78
C MET A 373 -25.23 -1.14 -8.79
N VAL A 374 -25.29 -2.23 -8.04
CA VAL A 374 -24.24 -3.23 -7.91
C VAL A 374 -24.62 -4.47 -8.69
N ALA A 375 -23.85 -4.78 -9.74
CA ALA A 375 -23.99 -5.99 -10.55
C ALA A 375 -22.80 -6.98 -10.33
N ARG A 376 -21.74 -6.54 -9.68
CA ARG A 376 -20.52 -7.33 -9.41
C ARG A 376 -20.00 -7.02 -8.02
N ALA A 377 -19.54 -8.07 -7.31
CA ALA A 377 -18.97 -7.93 -5.97
C ALA A 377 -17.77 -8.85 -5.79
N THR A 378 -16.79 -8.43 -4.99
CA THR A 378 -15.63 -9.30 -4.71
C THR A 378 -16.01 -10.44 -3.78
N LEU A 379 -15.41 -11.60 -4.01
CA LEU A 379 -15.40 -12.76 -3.11
C LEU A 379 -14.02 -12.95 -2.46
N HIS A 380 -13.13 -11.96 -2.63
CA HIS A 380 -11.78 -11.87 -2.08
C HIS A 380 -10.83 -12.97 -2.59
N ASN A 381 -10.99 -14.22 -2.14
CA ASN A 381 -10.12 -15.34 -2.47
C ASN A 381 -10.83 -16.70 -2.32
N GLU A 382 -10.12 -17.78 -2.70
CA GLU A 382 -10.61 -19.16 -2.61
C GLU A 382 -11.03 -19.55 -1.18
N GLY A 383 -10.24 -19.15 -0.17
CA GLY A 383 -10.50 -19.44 1.23
C GLY A 383 -11.79 -18.80 1.75
N GLU A 384 -12.07 -17.57 1.32
CA GLU A 384 -13.31 -16.85 1.69
C GLU A 384 -14.56 -17.48 1.07
N ILE A 385 -14.49 -17.95 -0.18
CA ILE A 385 -15.60 -18.70 -0.80
C ILE A 385 -15.89 -19.99 -0.01
N ALA A 386 -14.83 -20.73 0.34
CA ALA A 386 -14.95 -21.97 1.10
C ALA A 386 -15.45 -21.71 2.53
N ARG A 387 -14.93 -20.69 3.22
CA ARG A 387 -15.32 -20.33 4.58
C ARG A 387 -16.78 -19.89 4.67
N LYS A 388 -17.23 -19.10 3.71
CA LYS A 388 -18.62 -18.59 3.64
C LYS A 388 -19.57 -19.60 3.01
N ASP A 389 -19.06 -20.66 2.39
CA ASP A 389 -19.81 -21.65 1.59
C ASP A 389 -20.72 -20.98 0.55
N VAL A 390 -20.19 -20.00 -0.20
CA VAL A 390 -20.92 -19.29 -1.26
C VAL A 390 -21.01 -20.19 -2.51
N ARG A 391 -22.21 -20.32 -3.06
CA ARG A 391 -22.49 -21.17 -4.23
C ARG A 391 -23.25 -20.39 -5.30
N VAL A 392 -22.99 -20.71 -6.56
CA VAL A 392 -23.77 -20.15 -7.68
C VAL A 392 -25.25 -20.51 -7.50
N GLY A 393 -26.12 -19.53 -7.67
CA GLY A 393 -27.56 -19.61 -7.44
C GLY A 393 -27.99 -19.21 -6.03
N ASP A 394 -27.07 -18.94 -5.09
CA ASP A 394 -27.44 -18.42 -3.77
C ASP A 394 -28.05 -17.01 -3.85
N THR A 395 -29.01 -16.73 -2.96
CA THR A 395 -29.27 -15.34 -2.56
C THR A 395 -28.16 -14.92 -1.60
N VAL A 396 -27.44 -13.85 -1.92
CA VAL A 396 -26.31 -13.35 -1.12
C VAL A 396 -26.60 -11.98 -0.55
N VAL A 397 -26.08 -11.72 0.64
CA VAL A 397 -26.02 -10.37 1.21
C VAL A 397 -24.81 -9.68 0.64
N VAL A 398 -25.02 -8.54 0.00
CA VAL A 398 -23.97 -7.69 -0.56
C VAL A 398 -23.90 -6.42 0.26
N GLN A 399 -22.71 -5.96 0.58
CA GLN A 399 -22.51 -4.66 1.20
C GLN A 399 -21.52 -3.83 0.38
N ARG A 400 -21.68 -2.54 0.49
CA ARG A 400 -20.75 -1.55 -0.02
C ARG A 400 -20.04 -0.92 1.18
N ALA A 401 -18.89 -1.45 1.53
CA ALA A 401 -18.14 -0.97 2.68
C ALA A 401 -17.29 0.23 2.25
N GLY A 402 -17.42 1.35 2.97
CA GLY A 402 -16.71 2.59 2.65
C GLY A 402 -17.02 3.14 1.26
N ASP A 403 -18.19 2.84 0.74
CA ASP A 403 -18.71 3.28 -0.57
C ASP A 403 -17.84 2.96 -1.81
N VAL A 404 -16.83 2.05 -1.72
CA VAL A 404 -15.86 1.85 -2.79
C VAL A 404 -16.02 0.51 -3.51
N ILE A 405 -15.89 -0.64 -2.83
CA ILE A 405 -15.91 -1.95 -3.49
C ILE A 405 -17.04 -2.81 -2.93
N PRO A 406 -18.05 -3.19 -3.76
CA PRO A 406 -19.06 -4.15 -3.34
C PRO A 406 -18.45 -5.50 -3.00
N GLN A 407 -18.86 -6.09 -1.89
CA GLN A 407 -18.43 -7.43 -1.48
C GLN A 407 -19.61 -8.31 -1.07
N VAL A 408 -19.46 -9.61 -1.27
CA VAL A 408 -20.39 -10.61 -0.74
C VAL A 408 -20.07 -10.86 0.72
N VAL A 409 -21.02 -10.56 1.61
CA VAL A 409 -20.88 -10.76 3.06
C VAL A 409 -21.08 -12.23 3.39
N GLU A 410 -22.26 -12.77 3.01
CA GLU A 410 -22.69 -14.12 3.34
C GLU A 410 -23.80 -14.60 2.39
N PRO A 411 -24.00 -15.91 2.21
CA PRO A 411 -25.19 -16.44 1.56
C PRO A 411 -26.36 -16.48 2.55
N VAL A 412 -27.57 -16.29 2.04
CA VAL A 412 -28.82 -16.48 2.80
C VAL A 412 -29.19 -17.97 2.73
N ALA A 413 -28.70 -18.77 3.65
CA ALA A 413 -28.82 -20.22 3.63
C ALA A 413 -30.28 -20.72 3.48
N ALA A 414 -31.24 -20.03 4.08
CA ALA A 414 -32.66 -20.35 3.96
C ALA A 414 -33.24 -20.21 2.54
N LYS A 415 -32.56 -19.43 1.66
CA LYS A 415 -32.98 -19.19 0.27
C LYS A 415 -32.15 -19.98 -0.75
N ARG A 416 -31.24 -20.86 -0.30
CA ARG A 416 -30.37 -21.65 -1.19
C ARG A 416 -31.18 -22.63 -2.03
N PRO A 417 -30.98 -22.66 -3.36
CA PRO A 417 -31.61 -23.64 -4.23
C PRO A 417 -31.21 -25.07 -3.87
N LYS A 418 -32.17 -26.02 -3.96
CA LYS A 418 -31.87 -27.43 -3.78
C LYS A 418 -30.89 -27.89 -4.87
N GLY A 419 -29.78 -28.57 -4.46
CA GLY A 419 -28.78 -29.07 -5.39
C GLY A 419 -27.66 -28.09 -5.76
N ALA A 420 -27.60 -26.89 -5.18
CA ALA A 420 -26.49 -25.96 -5.35
C ALA A 420 -25.16 -26.61 -4.91
N LYS A 421 -24.19 -26.69 -5.84
CA LYS A 421 -22.89 -27.33 -5.58
C LYS A 421 -21.87 -26.34 -5.05
N PRO A 422 -20.96 -26.78 -4.16
CA PRO A 422 -19.82 -25.94 -3.77
C PRO A 422 -19.03 -25.45 -4.99
N PHE A 423 -18.54 -24.23 -4.95
CA PHE A 423 -17.70 -23.69 -6.02
C PHE A 423 -16.32 -24.36 -5.99
N VAL A 424 -15.88 -24.84 -7.14
CA VAL A 424 -14.56 -25.45 -7.31
C VAL A 424 -13.62 -24.41 -7.91
N PHE A 425 -12.65 -23.96 -7.13
CA PHE A 425 -11.68 -22.97 -7.59
C PHE A 425 -10.73 -23.57 -8.63
N PRO A 426 -10.46 -22.92 -9.78
CA PRO A 426 -9.65 -23.50 -10.84
C PRO A 426 -8.19 -23.69 -10.42
N GLN A 427 -7.61 -24.85 -10.79
CA GLN A 427 -6.20 -25.17 -10.57
C GLN A 427 -5.30 -24.68 -11.73
N THR A 428 -5.90 -24.14 -12.79
CA THR A 428 -5.23 -23.56 -13.95
C THR A 428 -5.74 -22.15 -14.20
N CYS A 429 -4.89 -21.31 -14.77
CA CYS A 429 -5.24 -19.93 -15.13
C CYS A 429 -6.28 -19.93 -16.26
N PRO A 430 -7.44 -19.25 -16.11
CA PRO A 430 -8.47 -19.21 -17.15
C PRO A 430 -8.03 -18.42 -18.40
N VAL A 431 -6.95 -17.62 -18.31
CA VAL A 431 -6.46 -16.80 -19.41
C VAL A 431 -5.40 -17.51 -20.26
N CYS A 432 -4.44 -18.22 -19.62
CA CYS A 432 -3.30 -18.79 -20.32
C CYS A 432 -3.13 -20.30 -20.13
N GLY A 433 -3.99 -20.96 -19.35
CA GLY A 433 -3.91 -22.41 -19.08
C GLY A 433 -2.76 -22.86 -18.17
N ALA A 434 -1.81 -21.96 -17.82
CA ALA A 434 -0.71 -22.30 -16.91
C ALA A 434 -1.23 -22.69 -15.52
N LYS A 435 -0.43 -23.45 -14.76
CA LYS A 435 -0.79 -23.80 -13.39
C LYS A 435 -1.12 -22.56 -12.55
N ALA A 436 -2.12 -22.70 -11.70
CA ALA A 436 -2.46 -21.71 -10.69
C ALA A 436 -2.15 -22.30 -9.32
N VAL A 437 -1.14 -21.76 -8.65
CA VAL A 437 -0.64 -22.24 -7.36
C VAL A 437 -1.09 -21.35 -6.22
N LEU A 438 -1.38 -21.94 -5.07
CA LEU A 438 -1.59 -21.24 -3.81
C LEU A 438 -0.28 -21.36 -3.00
N PRO A 439 0.53 -20.30 -2.92
CA PRO A 439 1.79 -20.36 -2.18
C PRO A 439 1.53 -20.64 -0.69
N GLU A 440 2.45 -21.35 -0.05
CA GLU A 440 2.31 -21.68 1.37
C GLU A 440 2.25 -20.41 2.24
N GLY A 441 1.18 -20.31 3.05
CA GLY A 441 0.93 -19.15 3.91
C GLY A 441 0.32 -17.93 3.21
N GLU A 442 -0.08 -18.05 1.93
CA GLU A 442 -0.86 -17.03 1.22
C GLU A 442 -2.33 -17.43 1.08
N ALA A 443 -3.20 -16.42 1.01
CA ALA A 443 -4.63 -16.61 0.80
C ALA A 443 -5.03 -16.57 -0.69
N ILE A 444 -4.11 -16.13 -1.58
CA ILE A 444 -4.43 -15.83 -2.98
C ILE A 444 -3.68 -16.79 -3.90
N ARG A 445 -4.45 -17.56 -4.69
CA ARG A 445 -3.93 -18.42 -5.75
C ARG A 445 -3.40 -17.58 -6.91
N ARG A 446 -2.28 -18.00 -7.52
CA ARG A 446 -1.60 -17.21 -8.55
C ARG A 446 -1.29 -18.04 -9.80
N CYS A 447 -1.46 -17.38 -10.94
CA CYS A 447 -1.02 -17.90 -12.23
C CYS A 447 0.51 -17.89 -12.32
N THR A 448 1.11 -19.04 -12.66
CA THR A 448 2.56 -19.18 -12.91
C THR A 448 2.98 -18.77 -14.32
N GLY A 449 2.02 -18.45 -15.20
CA GLY A 449 2.25 -18.08 -16.61
C GLY A 449 3.12 -16.82 -16.84
N GLY A 450 3.39 -16.05 -15.79
CA GLY A 450 4.41 -14.99 -15.77
C GLY A 450 4.42 -14.09 -17.01
N LEU A 451 5.56 -14.12 -17.72
CA LEU A 451 5.81 -13.29 -18.91
C LEU A 451 4.95 -13.67 -20.13
N THR A 452 4.34 -14.85 -20.15
CA THR A 452 3.55 -15.35 -21.30
C THR A 452 2.04 -15.22 -21.09
N CYS A 453 1.57 -14.95 -19.86
CA CYS A 453 0.15 -14.77 -19.58
C CYS A 453 -0.35 -13.41 -20.07
N ALA A 454 -1.31 -13.39 -20.99
CA ALA A 454 -1.86 -12.16 -21.56
C ALA A 454 -2.38 -11.17 -20.49
N ALA A 455 -2.99 -11.67 -19.40
CA ALA A 455 -3.46 -10.82 -18.29
C ALA A 455 -2.32 -10.15 -17.51
N GLN A 456 -1.10 -10.67 -17.58
CA GLN A 456 0.08 -10.13 -16.90
C GLN A 456 1.02 -9.40 -17.84
N ALA A 457 0.99 -9.70 -19.15
CA ALA A 457 1.99 -9.29 -20.11
C ALA A 457 2.10 -7.77 -20.23
N VAL A 458 1.00 -7.04 -20.32
CA VAL A 458 1.00 -5.57 -20.44
C VAL A 458 1.70 -4.94 -19.23
N GLU A 459 1.34 -5.36 -18.02
CA GLU A 459 1.94 -4.82 -16.79
C GLU A 459 3.41 -5.23 -16.63
N ARG A 460 3.75 -6.42 -17.09
CA ARG A 460 5.14 -6.89 -17.14
C ARG A 460 5.98 -6.09 -18.13
N LEU A 461 5.44 -5.77 -19.30
CA LEU A 461 6.10 -4.91 -20.27
C LEU A 461 6.26 -3.48 -19.73
N ARG A 462 5.24 -2.95 -19.04
CA ARG A 462 5.33 -1.64 -18.35
C ARG A 462 6.46 -1.61 -17.32
N HIS A 463 6.52 -2.65 -16.49
CA HIS A 463 7.61 -2.80 -15.53
C HIS A 463 8.97 -2.89 -16.23
N PHE A 464 9.04 -3.67 -17.32
CA PHE A 464 10.27 -3.86 -18.09
C PHE A 464 10.82 -2.56 -18.67
N VAL A 465 9.96 -1.69 -19.22
CA VAL A 465 10.38 -0.41 -19.81
C VAL A 465 10.55 0.72 -18.79
N ALA A 466 10.17 0.51 -17.52
CA ALA A 466 10.23 1.52 -16.48
C ALA A 466 11.64 2.07 -16.25
N ARG A 467 11.73 3.32 -15.72
CA ARG A 467 12.99 4.04 -15.49
C ARG A 467 14.02 3.25 -14.67
N ALA A 468 13.58 2.50 -13.66
CA ALA A 468 14.46 1.68 -12.84
C ALA A 468 14.89 0.36 -13.52
N ALA A 469 14.17 -0.09 -14.57
CA ALA A 469 14.44 -1.28 -15.36
C ALA A 469 15.22 -0.92 -16.65
N PHE A 470 14.65 -1.14 -17.83
CA PHE A 470 15.34 -0.82 -19.10
C PHE A 470 15.28 0.66 -19.47
N ASP A 471 14.39 1.48 -18.84
CA ASP A 471 14.28 2.92 -19.07
C ASP A 471 14.09 3.29 -20.55
N ILE A 472 13.09 2.68 -21.17
CA ILE A 472 12.76 2.92 -22.57
C ILE A 472 11.69 4.02 -22.64
N GLU A 473 12.12 5.22 -23.00
CA GLU A 473 11.19 6.35 -23.19
C GLU A 473 10.27 6.15 -24.39
N GLY A 474 9.06 6.71 -24.31
CA GLY A 474 8.06 6.63 -25.37
C GLY A 474 7.10 5.45 -25.27
N LEU A 475 7.32 4.49 -24.36
CA LEU A 475 6.44 3.36 -24.08
C LEU A 475 5.64 3.56 -22.78
N GLY A 476 4.74 4.53 -22.78
CA GLY A 476 3.73 4.68 -21.71
C GLY A 476 2.68 3.55 -21.76
N GLU A 477 1.77 3.54 -20.76
CA GLU A 477 0.73 2.52 -20.61
C GLU A 477 -0.09 2.29 -21.90
N LYS A 478 -0.65 3.36 -22.46
CA LYS A 478 -1.47 3.31 -23.69
C LYS A 478 -0.69 2.72 -24.87
N ASN A 479 0.55 3.12 -25.06
CA ASN A 479 1.40 2.67 -26.16
C ASN A 479 1.74 1.18 -26.03
N ILE A 480 1.98 0.69 -24.81
CA ILE A 480 2.23 -0.74 -24.56
C ILE A 480 0.96 -1.55 -24.81
N GLU A 481 -0.19 -1.09 -24.30
CA GLU A 481 -1.48 -1.74 -24.54
C GLU A 481 -1.78 -1.84 -26.04
N GLU A 482 -1.52 -0.78 -26.80
CA GLU A 482 -1.74 -0.75 -28.23
C GLU A 482 -0.84 -1.75 -28.98
N ILE A 483 0.49 -1.69 -28.79
CA ILE A 483 1.40 -2.61 -29.48
C ILE A 483 1.20 -4.07 -29.06
N PHE A 484 0.73 -4.30 -27.84
CA PHE A 484 0.35 -5.62 -27.36
C PHE A 484 -0.94 -6.11 -28.03
N ALA A 485 -1.98 -5.26 -28.12
CA ALA A 485 -3.24 -5.58 -28.79
C ALA A 485 -3.04 -5.89 -30.28
N LEU A 486 -2.11 -5.19 -30.95
CA LEU A 486 -1.70 -5.46 -32.33
C LEU A 486 -0.93 -6.78 -32.49
N GLY A 487 -0.53 -7.41 -31.41
CA GLY A 487 0.24 -8.64 -31.43
C GLY A 487 1.71 -8.48 -31.83
N TRP A 488 2.22 -7.24 -31.90
CA TRP A 488 3.59 -6.96 -32.29
C TRP A 488 4.58 -7.22 -31.16
N VAL A 489 4.14 -7.06 -29.92
CA VAL A 489 4.94 -7.31 -28.72
C VAL A 489 4.14 -8.21 -27.78
N ARG A 490 4.65 -9.38 -27.46
CA ARG A 490 4.08 -10.35 -26.54
C ARG A 490 4.98 -10.58 -25.31
N LYS A 491 6.29 -10.42 -25.49
CA LYS A 491 7.33 -10.63 -24.48
C LYS A 491 8.41 -9.56 -24.61
N PRO A 492 9.24 -9.33 -23.59
CA PRO A 492 10.22 -8.24 -23.59
C PRO A 492 11.16 -8.21 -24.79
N GLY A 493 11.63 -9.37 -25.28
CA GLY A 493 12.53 -9.45 -26.44
C GLY A 493 11.90 -8.90 -27.73
N ASP A 494 10.57 -8.93 -27.87
CA ASP A 494 9.89 -8.43 -29.06
C ASP A 494 10.04 -6.91 -29.22
N LEU A 495 10.24 -6.17 -28.12
CA LEU A 495 10.48 -4.72 -28.15
C LEU A 495 11.71 -4.39 -29.02
N PHE A 496 12.76 -5.17 -28.93
CA PHE A 496 14.02 -4.97 -29.68
C PHE A 496 13.89 -5.39 -31.16
N ARG A 497 12.76 -5.98 -31.55
CA ARG A 497 12.42 -6.37 -32.93
C ARG A 497 11.31 -5.48 -33.52
N LEU A 498 11.01 -4.33 -32.91
CA LEU A 498 9.90 -3.46 -33.34
C LEU A 498 10.23 -2.60 -34.58
N ALA A 499 11.51 -2.40 -34.90
CA ALA A 499 11.94 -1.54 -36.02
C ALA A 499 11.27 -1.83 -37.37
N PRO A 500 11.02 -3.09 -37.80
CA PRO A 500 10.32 -3.38 -39.05
C PRO A 500 8.86 -2.85 -39.10
N ARG A 501 8.28 -2.52 -37.95
CA ARG A 501 6.92 -1.98 -37.84
C ARG A 501 6.85 -0.45 -37.77
N ALA A 502 7.99 0.24 -37.88
CA ALA A 502 8.08 1.69 -37.78
C ALA A 502 7.07 2.44 -38.68
N ALA A 503 7.01 2.07 -39.97
CA ALA A 503 6.12 2.70 -40.93
C ALA A 503 4.62 2.43 -40.67
N GLU A 504 4.29 1.29 -40.05
CA GLU A 504 2.92 0.96 -39.63
C GLU A 504 2.56 1.75 -38.38
N LEU A 505 3.50 1.85 -37.41
CA LEU A 505 3.32 2.56 -36.16
C LEU A 505 3.13 4.07 -36.40
N ALA A 506 3.91 4.68 -37.27
CA ALA A 506 3.85 6.11 -37.56
C ALA A 506 2.50 6.57 -38.18
N LYS A 507 1.73 5.64 -38.78
CA LYS A 507 0.40 5.91 -39.32
C LYS A 507 -0.73 5.86 -38.31
N ARG A 508 -0.44 5.47 -37.06
CA ARG A 508 -1.45 5.32 -36.03
C ARG A 508 -1.70 6.62 -35.29
N GLU A 509 -2.91 6.76 -34.76
CA GLU A 509 -3.29 7.92 -33.95
C GLU A 509 -2.38 8.04 -32.73
N GLY A 510 -1.90 9.25 -32.42
CA GLY A 510 -0.96 9.50 -31.34
C GLY A 510 0.52 9.21 -31.66
N TRP A 511 0.81 8.66 -32.85
CA TRP A 511 2.16 8.41 -33.33
C TRP A 511 2.47 9.29 -34.55
N GLY A 512 3.71 9.65 -34.70
CA GLY A 512 4.23 10.34 -35.89
C GLY A 512 5.66 9.94 -36.11
N ASP A 513 6.23 10.22 -37.29
CA ASP A 513 7.57 9.78 -37.71
C ASP A 513 8.64 10.09 -36.63
N LYS A 514 8.63 11.33 -36.10
CA LYS A 514 9.58 11.75 -35.06
C LYS A 514 9.42 11.01 -33.73
N SER A 515 8.18 10.66 -33.36
CA SER A 515 7.94 9.91 -32.10
C SER A 515 8.38 8.47 -32.23
N VAL A 516 8.14 7.85 -33.39
CA VAL A 516 8.59 6.50 -33.71
C VAL A 516 10.12 6.42 -33.77
N GLU A 517 10.75 7.39 -34.45
CA GLU A 517 12.21 7.50 -34.54
C GLU A 517 12.84 7.61 -33.14
N ARG A 518 12.32 8.46 -32.24
CA ARG A 518 12.76 8.59 -30.86
C ARG A 518 12.59 7.30 -30.07
N LEU A 519 11.44 6.64 -30.23
CA LEU A 519 11.19 5.36 -29.56
C LEU A 519 12.19 4.30 -30.00
N LEU A 520 12.44 4.14 -31.30
CA LEU A 520 13.38 3.14 -31.80
C LEU A 520 14.81 3.46 -31.36
N ALA A 521 15.19 4.73 -31.34
CA ALA A 521 16.49 5.16 -30.81
C ALA A 521 16.60 4.86 -29.29
N ALA A 522 15.52 5.08 -28.52
CA ALA A 522 15.49 4.73 -27.10
C ALA A 522 15.62 3.22 -26.86
N ILE A 523 14.95 2.39 -27.67
CA ILE A 523 15.07 0.92 -27.61
C ILE A 523 16.50 0.49 -27.92
N GLU A 524 17.09 1.02 -29.01
CA GLU A 524 18.44 0.65 -29.46
C GLU A 524 19.50 1.05 -28.42
N ALA A 525 19.36 2.21 -27.78
CA ALA A 525 20.24 2.68 -26.72
C ALA A 525 20.25 1.75 -25.48
N ARG A 526 19.23 0.91 -25.32
CA ARG A 526 19.10 -0.03 -24.19
C ARG A 526 19.45 -1.48 -24.54
N ARG A 527 20.03 -1.74 -25.71
CA ARG A 527 20.62 -3.07 -26.00
C ARG A 527 21.78 -3.43 -25.09
N LYS A 528 22.40 -2.46 -24.46
CA LYS A 528 23.38 -2.68 -23.41
C LYS A 528 22.82 -2.25 -22.06
N VAL A 529 22.74 -3.19 -21.11
CA VAL A 529 22.10 -2.99 -19.79
C VAL A 529 22.96 -3.58 -18.68
N ALA A 530 23.02 -2.94 -17.51
CA ALA A 530 23.68 -3.46 -16.32
C ALA A 530 22.91 -4.65 -15.74
N LEU A 531 23.63 -5.61 -15.14
CA LEU A 531 23.06 -6.87 -14.62
C LEU A 531 21.96 -6.62 -13.57
N ASP A 532 22.14 -5.67 -12.68
CA ASP A 532 21.14 -5.35 -11.64
C ASP A 532 19.82 -4.85 -12.24
N ARG A 533 19.90 -3.97 -13.23
CA ARG A 533 18.72 -3.48 -13.97
C ARG A 533 18.04 -4.60 -14.76
N PHE A 534 18.84 -5.47 -15.39
CA PHE A 534 18.33 -6.64 -16.10
C PHE A 534 17.55 -7.58 -15.17
N VAL A 535 18.15 -7.92 -14.01
CA VAL A 535 17.50 -8.79 -13.00
C VAL A 535 16.21 -8.16 -12.49
N PHE A 536 16.20 -6.87 -12.18
CA PHE A 536 15.02 -6.14 -11.77
C PHE A 536 13.92 -6.13 -12.85
N ALA A 537 14.31 -5.92 -14.11
CA ALA A 537 13.39 -5.85 -15.24
C ALA A 537 12.62 -7.15 -15.51
N LEU A 538 13.15 -8.31 -15.11
CA LEU A 538 12.43 -9.59 -15.22
C LEU A 538 11.17 -9.63 -14.35
N GLY A 539 11.03 -8.73 -13.38
CA GLY A 539 9.86 -8.62 -12.53
C GLY A 539 9.64 -9.87 -11.67
N ILE A 540 10.69 -10.55 -11.24
CA ILE A 540 10.62 -11.68 -10.32
C ILE A 540 9.97 -11.19 -9.02
N ARG A 541 9.02 -11.94 -8.51
CA ARG A 541 8.29 -11.55 -7.31
C ARG A 541 9.24 -11.36 -6.12
N GLN A 542 8.98 -10.37 -5.29
CA GLN A 542 9.79 -9.93 -4.15
C GLN A 542 11.19 -9.38 -4.52
N VAL A 543 11.62 -9.46 -5.79
CA VAL A 543 12.90 -8.91 -6.24
C VAL A 543 12.70 -7.45 -6.64
N GLY A 544 13.00 -6.53 -5.72
CA GLY A 544 13.07 -5.08 -5.98
C GLY A 544 14.46 -4.67 -6.47
N GLU A 545 14.66 -3.37 -6.74
CA GLU A 545 15.96 -2.80 -7.18
C GLU A 545 17.11 -3.17 -6.25
N ALA A 546 16.91 -3.03 -4.93
CA ALA A 546 17.94 -3.37 -3.94
C ALA A 546 18.32 -4.86 -3.98
N THR A 547 17.35 -5.76 -4.04
CA THR A 547 17.58 -7.21 -4.13
C THR A 547 18.24 -7.59 -5.46
N ALA A 548 17.80 -7.00 -6.57
CA ALA A 548 18.41 -7.21 -7.89
C ALA A 548 19.90 -6.80 -7.88
N ARG A 549 20.23 -5.68 -7.22
CA ARG A 549 21.59 -5.22 -7.05
C ARG A 549 22.42 -6.17 -6.18
N LEU A 550 21.87 -6.70 -5.08
CA LEU A 550 22.55 -7.70 -4.24
C LEU A 550 22.85 -8.98 -5.02
N LEU A 551 21.89 -9.47 -5.81
CA LEU A 551 22.08 -10.62 -6.68
C LEU A 551 23.16 -10.36 -7.74
N ALA A 552 23.11 -9.20 -8.40
CA ALA A 552 24.12 -8.81 -9.39
C ALA A 552 25.51 -8.69 -8.77
N GLN A 553 25.62 -8.11 -7.58
CA GLN A 553 26.86 -7.96 -6.85
C GLN A 553 27.44 -9.33 -6.42
N HIS A 554 26.58 -10.26 -6.00
CA HIS A 554 26.99 -11.59 -5.53
C HIS A 554 27.49 -12.46 -6.67
N TYR A 555 26.72 -12.54 -7.77
CA TYR A 555 27.02 -13.45 -8.89
C TYR A 555 27.89 -12.83 -9.99
N GLY A 556 27.92 -11.51 -10.09
CA GLY A 556 28.80 -10.75 -10.99
C GLY A 556 28.40 -10.75 -12.47
N THR A 557 27.91 -11.87 -13.02
CA THR A 557 27.55 -12.01 -14.44
C THR A 557 26.19 -12.69 -14.60
N LEU A 558 25.49 -12.44 -15.73
CA LEU A 558 24.24 -13.10 -16.08
C LEU A 558 24.40 -14.64 -16.11
N ALA A 559 25.47 -15.13 -16.71
CA ALA A 559 25.71 -16.58 -16.82
C ALA A 559 25.86 -17.25 -15.45
N ALA A 560 26.66 -16.66 -14.55
CA ALA A 560 26.88 -17.20 -13.20
C ALA A 560 25.57 -17.16 -12.38
N TRP A 561 24.83 -16.03 -12.40
CA TRP A 561 23.56 -15.89 -11.72
C TRP A 561 22.54 -16.91 -12.21
N ARG A 562 22.35 -17.01 -13.53
CA ARG A 562 21.43 -17.96 -14.16
C ARG A 562 21.73 -19.40 -13.76
N ALA A 563 23.00 -19.83 -13.92
CA ALA A 563 23.41 -21.18 -13.58
C ALA A 563 23.19 -21.51 -12.09
N ALA A 564 23.40 -20.55 -11.19
CA ALA A 564 23.13 -20.73 -9.77
C ALA A 564 21.62 -20.86 -9.49
N MET A 565 20.78 -20.04 -10.13
CA MET A 565 19.33 -20.07 -9.93
C MET A 565 18.67 -21.33 -10.53
N GLU A 566 19.12 -21.78 -11.69
CA GLU A 566 18.67 -23.07 -12.28
C GLU A 566 19.03 -24.27 -11.39
N ARG A 567 20.23 -24.27 -10.79
CA ARG A 567 20.60 -25.31 -9.80
C ARG A 567 19.73 -25.21 -8.54
N ALA A 568 19.55 -24.01 -7.98
CA ALA A 568 18.70 -23.81 -6.80
C ALA A 568 17.25 -24.24 -7.05
N ALA A 569 16.73 -24.00 -8.26
CA ALA A 569 15.40 -24.46 -8.67
C ALA A 569 15.32 -26.00 -8.74
N ALA A 570 16.35 -26.67 -9.27
CA ALA A 570 16.41 -28.14 -9.32
C ALA A 570 16.54 -28.74 -7.92
N GLU A 571 17.38 -28.17 -7.05
CA GLU A 571 17.54 -28.60 -5.66
C GLU A 571 16.22 -28.43 -4.87
N LEU A 572 15.53 -27.30 -5.05
CA LEU A 572 14.21 -27.08 -4.43
C LEU A 572 13.15 -28.07 -4.92
N ALA A 573 13.13 -28.37 -6.22
CA ALA A 573 12.19 -29.33 -6.81
C ALA A 573 12.42 -30.77 -6.35
N ALA A 574 13.65 -31.14 -6.05
CA ALA A 574 14.01 -32.45 -5.53
C ALA A 574 13.79 -32.62 -4.02
N PHE A 575 13.52 -31.52 -3.31
CA PHE A 575 13.36 -31.51 -1.86
C PHE A 575 11.92 -31.80 -1.45
N ASP A 576 11.67 -32.88 -0.72
CA ASP A 576 10.35 -33.31 -0.20
C ASP A 576 10.21 -33.19 1.34
N GLY A 577 11.21 -32.61 2.02
CA GLY A 577 11.23 -32.50 3.46
C GLY A 577 10.23 -31.50 4.05
N PRO A 578 9.83 -31.66 5.34
CA PRO A 578 8.82 -30.83 5.97
C PRO A 578 9.27 -29.39 6.29
N LYS A 579 10.57 -29.10 6.23
CA LYS A 579 11.17 -27.77 6.47
C LYS A 579 12.36 -27.58 5.55
N ARG A 580 12.37 -26.51 4.80
CA ARG A 580 13.49 -26.09 3.94
C ARG A 580 14.64 -25.53 4.77
N LYS A 581 15.36 -26.39 5.50
CA LYS A 581 16.63 -25.97 6.07
C LYS A 581 17.66 -25.86 4.96
N PRO A 582 18.44 -24.75 4.88
CA PRO A 582 19.39 -24.55 3.78
C PRO A 582 20.32 -25.74 3.52
N GLU A 583 20.78 -26.40 4.59
CA GLU A 583 21.69 -27.54 4.54
C GLU A 583 21.06 -28.81 3.96
N LEU A 584 19.72 -28.89 3.93
CA LEU A 584 18.98 -30.06 3.47
C LEU A 584 18.47 -29.94 2.03
N VAL A 585 18.34 -28.71 1.52
CA VAL A 585 17.82 -28.45 0.16
C VAL A 585 18.94 -28.62 -0.87
N GLY A 586 20.06 -27.93 -0.69
CA GLY A 586 21.22 -28.05 -1.57
C GLY A 586 22.18 -26.85 -1.44
N GLU A 587 23.34 -26.93 -2.06
CA GLU A 587 24.39 -25.92 -1.94
C GLU A 587 24.04 -24.60 -2.67
N ALA A 588 23.39 -24.68 -3.85
CA ALA A 588 22.96 -23.48 -4.56
C ALA A 588 21.81 -22.77 -3.84
N TRP A 589 20.89 -23.53 -3.26
CA TRP A 589 19.83 -22.99 -2.38
C TRP A 589 20.43 -22.30 -1.15
N LYS A 590 21.37 -22.97 -0.48
CA LYS A 590 22.04 -22.45 0.69
C LYS A 590 22.82 -21.16 0.39
N GLU A 591 23.49 -21.10 -0.76
CA GLU A 591 24.16 -19.89 -1.23
C GLU A 591 23.17 -18.74 -1.43
N LEU A 592 22.03 -19.00 -2.06
CA LEU A 592 21.00 -18.00 -2.34
C LEU A 592 20.41 -17.42 -1.05
N VAL A 593 20.02 -18.27 -0.09
CA VAL A 593 19.42 -17.80 1.19
C VAL A 593 20.46 -17.21 2.16
N ALA A 594 21.75 -17.39 1.91
CA ALA A 594 22.82 -16.76 2.68
C ALA A 594 23.06 -15.30 2.28
N ILE A 595 22.58 -14.87 1.11
CA ILE A 595 22.65 -13.45 0.70
C ILE A 595 21.77 -12.63 1.65
N ASP A 596 22.33 -11.53 2.18
CA ASP A 596 21.57 -10.65 3.09
C ASP A 596 20.27 -10.18 2.44
N GLN A 597 19.21 -10.08 3.24
CA GLN A 597 17.82 -9.75 2.82
C GLN A 597 17.12 -10.79 1.93
N ILE A 598 17.77 -11.89 1.53
CA ILE A 598 17.12 -12.98 0.79
C ILE A 598 16.74 -14.09 1.77
N GLY A 599 15.48 -14.05 2.23
CA GLY A 599 14.90 -15.09 3.08
C GLY A 599 14.31 -16.24 2.27
N ASP A 600 13.92 -17.32 2.96
CA ASP A 600 13.35 -18.55 2.36
C ASP A 600 12.19 -18.26 1.39
N SER A 601 11.26 -17.38 1.75
CA SER A 601 10.11 -17.03 0.89
C SER A 601 10.52 -16.36 -0.43
N MET A 602 11.49 -15.45 -0.39
CA MET A 602 12.00 -14.78 -1.59
C MET A 602 12.82 -15.75 -2.46
N ALA A 603 13.63 -16.61 -1.83
CA ALA A 603 14.38 -17.64 -2.54
C ALA A 603 13.47 -18.62 -3.28
N VAL A 604 12.30 -18.97 -2.70
CA VAL A 604 11.25 -19.78 -3.37
C VAL A 604 10.73 -19.06 -4.61
N ASP A 605 10.45 -17.77 -4.53
CA ASP A 605 9.96 -17.01 -5.69
C ASP A 605 11.02 -16.90 -6.79
N ILE A 606 12.29 -16.68 -6.42
CA ILE A 606 13.42 -16.62 -7.38
C ILE A 606 13.61 -17.99 -8.04
N ALA A 607 13.77 -19.06 -7.27
CA ALA A 607 13.95 -20.42 -7.80
C ALA A 607 12.72 -20.86 -8.61
N GLY A 608 11.51 -20.54 -8.16
CA GLY A 608 10.25 -20.80 -8.86
C GLY A 608 10.19 -20.14 -10.24
N PHE A 609 10.74 -18.94 -10.41
CA PHE A 609 10.83 -18.30 -11.73
C PHE A 609 11.68 -19.14 -12.70
N PHE A 610 12.79 -19.71 -12.25
CA PHE A 610 13.68 -20.54 -13.05
C PHE A 610 13.20 -21.99 -13.21
N ALA A 611 12.31 -22.48 -12.35
CA ALA A 611 11.66 -23.77 -12.51
C ALA A 611 10.72 -23.81 -13.74
N GLU A 612 10.10 -22.66 -14.08
CA GLU A 612 9.15 -22.55 -15.19
C GLU A 612 9.86 -22.47 -16.55
N ALA A 613 9.58 -23.41 -17.45
CA ALA A 613 10.22 -23.49 -18.77
C ALA A 613 10.01 -22.23 -19.61
N HIS A 614 8.78 -21.70 -19.63
CA HIS A 614 8.43 -20.50 -20.41
C HIS A 614 9.15 -19.23 -19.94
N ASN A 615 9.51 -19.11 -18.64
CA ASN A 615 10.30 -18.00 -18.13
C ASN A 615 11.75 -18.11 -18.60
N ARG A 616 12.32 -19.32 -18.63
CA ARG A 616 13.67 -19.56 -19.18
C ARG A 616 13.73 -19.27 -20.67
N GLU A 617 12.73 -19.69 -21.44
CA GLU A 617 12.61 -19.39 -22.88
C GLU A 617 12.50 -17.88 -23.13
N ALA A 618 11.72 -17.14 -22.32
CA ALA A 618 11.61 -15.70 -22.43
C ALA A 618 12.93 -14.99 -22.07
N LEU A 619 13.65 -15.51 -21.08
CA LEU A 619 14.99 -15.05 -20.70
C LEU A 619 16.00 -15.30 -21.82
N ASP A 620 15.99 -16.47 -22.45
CA ASP A 620 16.83 -16.82 -23.60
C ASP A 620 16.55 -15.92 -24.81
N ASP A 621 15.28 -15.65 -25.06
CA ASP A 621 14.87 -14.77 -26.15
C ASP A 621 15.36 -13.34 -25.91
N LEU A 622 15.22 -12.81 -24.70
CA LEU A 622 15.70 -11.49 -24.34
C LEU A 622 17.24 -11.39 -24.37
N ALA A 623 17.94 -12.39 -23.83
CA ALA A 623 19.40 -12.42 -23.78
C ALA A 623 20.07 -12.49 -25.18
N ARG A 624 19.31 -12.86 -26.23
CA ARG A 624 19.78 -12.78 -27.64
C ARG A 624 19.70 -11.37 -28.20
N GLU A 625 18.84 -10.52 -27.65
CA GLU A 625 18.60 -9.16 -28.14
C GLU A 625 19.45 -8.11 -27.42
N VAL A 626 19.96 -8.41 -26.21
CA VAL A 626 20.63 -7.44 -25.37
C VAL A 626 21.98 -7.97 -24.84
N GLU A 627 22.94 -7.06 -24.70
CA GLU A 627 24.22 -7.30 -24.01
C GLU A 627 24.06 -6.94 -22.54
N VAL A 628 24.15 -7.94 -21.66
CA VAL A 628 24.10 -7.72 -20.21
C VAL A 628 25.50 -7.53 -19.66
N ALA A 629 25.84 -6.30 -19.30
CA ALA A 629 27.14 -5.97 -18.72
C ALA A 629 27.29 -6.60 -17.33
N ALA A 630 28.48 -7.13 -17.06
CA ALA A 630 28.84 -7.63 -15.73
C ALA A 630 28.70 -6.49 -14.69
N PHE A 631 28.41 -6.87 -13.44
CA PHE A 631 28.31 -5.90 -12.35
C PHE A 631 29.68 -5.27 -12.09
N GLU A 632 29.75 -3.95 -12.30
CA GLU A 632 30.98 -3.21 -11.99
C GLU A 632 31.04 -2.92 -10.48
N LYS A 633 32.15 -3.33 -9.85
CA LYS A 633 32.40 -3.02 -8.45
C LYS A 633 32.66 -1.52 -8.28
N PRO A 634 32.21 -0.91 -7.19
CA PRO A 634 32.50 0.51 -6.90
C PRO A 634 34.03 0.79 -6.96
N LYS A 635 34.41 1.93 -7.53
CA LYS A 635 35.81 2.31 -7.70
C LYS A 635 36.60 2.61 -6.40
N ASN A 636 35.87 2.85 -5.30
CA ASN A 636 36.45 3.01 -3.95
C ASN A 636 36.56 1.65 -3.26
N VAL A 637 37.61 0.92 -3.57
CA VAL A 637 37.84 -0.44 -3.07
C VAL A 637 38.86 -0.36 -1.96
N ASN A 638 38.48 -0.63 -0.71
CA ASN A 638 39.45 -0.87 0.35
C ASN A 638 40.04 -2.26 0.14
N ALA A 639 41.34 -2.32 -0.24
CA ALA A 639 42.04 -3.57 -0.57
C ALA A 639 42.02 -4.62 0.57
N ALA A 640 41.80 -4.18 1.81
CA ALA A 640 41.72 -5.07 2.98
C ALA A 640 40.42 -5.87 3.07
N ILE A 641 39.29 -5.35 2.53
CA ILE A 641 37.95 -5.96 2.66
C ILE A 641 37.27 -6.22 1.32
N ALA A 642 37.82 -5.70 0.24
CA ALA A 642 37.26 -5.89 -1.10
C ALA A 642 37.16 -7.37 -1.50
N GLY A 643 36.00 -7.79 -1.95
CA GLY A 643 35.70 -9.17 -2.33
C GLY A 643 35.47 -10.12 -1.16
N LYS A 644 35.78 -9.72 0.08
CA LYS A 644 35.56 -10.54 1.27
C LYS A 644 34.10 -10.58 1.66
N THR A 645 33.67 -11.73 2.17
CA THR A 645 32.30 -11.89 2.73
C THR A 645 32.32 -11.52 4.21
N VAL A 646 31.60 -10.47 4.58
CA VAL A 646 31.53 -9.93 5.94
C VAL A 646 30.16 -10.21 6.54
N VAL A 647 30.13 -10.66 7.79
CA VAL A 647 28.91 -10.85 8.58
C VAL A 647 28.91 -9.93 9.78
N PHE A 648 27.83 -9.17 9.99
CA PHE A 648 27.62 -8.33 11.16
C PHE A 648 26.70 -9.02 12.17
N THR A 649 27.07 -9.04 13.45
CA THR A 649 26.31 -9.68 14.51
C THR A 649 26.40 -8.89 15.83
N GLY A 650 25.45 -9.08 16.73
CA GLY A 650 25.37 -8.27 17.96
C GLY A 650 24.80 -6.87 17.72
N THR A 651 24.82 -6.02 18.73
CA THR A 651 24.42 -4.61 18.67
C THR A 651 25.66 -3.75 18.48
N LEU A 652 25.75 -3.02 17.37
CA LEU A 652 26.80 -2.02 17.19
C LEU A 652 26.42 -0.76 17.98
N THR A 653 27.41 -0.10 18.55
CA THR A 653 27.19 1.00 19.52
C THR A 653 27.23 2.38 18.90
N THR A 654 28.00 2.55 17.82
CA THR A 654 28.22 3.85 17.15
C THR A 654 27.51 3.98 15.80
N MET A 655 27.05 2.85 15.24
CA MET A 655 26.32 2.82 13.98
C MET A 655 25.27 1.71 14.00
N SER A 656 24.24 1.81 13.19
CA SER A 656 23.30 0.73 12.96
C SER A 656 23.94 -0.40 12.13
N ARG A 657 23.40 -1.63 12.23
CA ARG A 657 23.87 -2.73 11.37
C ARG A 657 23.69 -2.43 9.89
N ASP A 658 22.67 -1.68 9.53
CA ASP A 658 22.39 -1.36 8.12
C ASP A 658 23.37 -0.30 7.59
N GLU A 659 23.81 0.63 8.41
CA GLU A 659 24.90 1.56 8.10
C GLU A 659 26.24 0.80 7.95
N ALA A 660 26.54 -0.13 8.85
CA ALA A 660 27.75 -0.95 8.75
C ALA A 660 27.77 -1.83 7.49
N LYS A 661 26.62 -2.43 7.13
CA LYS A 661 26.44 -3.19 5.89
C LYS A 661 26.60 -2.32 4.65
N ALA A 662 25.95 -1.15 4.63
CA ALA A 662 26.06 -0.21 3.52
C ALA A 662 27.50 0.26 3.33
N GLY A 663 28.21 0.53 4.43
CA GLY A 663 29.64 0.87 4.41
C GLY A 663 30.49 -0.26 3.84
N ALA A 664 30.28 -1.51 4.26
CA ALA A 664 30.99 -2.67 3.74
C ALA A 664 30.76 -2.86 2.23
N LEU A 665 29.53 -2.72 1.77
CA LEU A 665 29.17 -2.80 0.36
C LEU A 665 29.82 -1.67 -0.46
N ALA A 666 29.85 -0.45 0.05
CA ALA A 666 30.49 0.69 -0.60
C ALA A 666 32.01 0.50 -0.76
N LEU A 667 32.65 -0.23 0.16
CA LEU A 667 34.06 -0.56 0.15
C LEU A 667 34.38 -1.85 -0.64
N GLY A 668 33.42 -2.44 -1.32
CA GLY A 668 33.56 -3.57 -2.21
C GLY A 668 33.52 -4.95 -1.54
N ALA A 669 33.10 -5.05 -0.27
CA ALA A 669 32.86 -6.31 0.40
C ALA A 669 31.51 -6.94 -0.06
N LYS A 670 31.34 -8.24 0.21
CA LYS A 670 30.09 -8.96 0.15
C LYS A 670 29.54 -9.01 1.58
N VAL A 671 28.23 -8.78 1.76
CA VAL A 671 27.59 -8.90 3.07
C VAL A 671 26.70 -10.14 3.09
N ALA A 672 26.87 -10.97 4.14
CA ALA A 672 26.05 -12.16 4.33
C ALA A 672 25.25 -12.10 5.63
N GLY A 673 24.06 -12.67 5.62
CA GLY A 673 23.16 -12.72 6.77
C GLY A 673 23.51 -13.83 7.80
N SER A 674 24.32 -14.82 7.40
CA SER A 674 24.73 -15.97 8.25
C SER A 674 26.20 -16.28 8.09
N VAL A 675 26.80 -16.88 9.12
CA VAL A 675 28.19 -17.34 9.11
C VAL A 675 28.27 -18.70 8.40
N SER A 676 29.25 -18.87 7.52
CA SER A 676 29.53 -20.11 6.78
C SER A 676 31.02 -20.23 6.49
N LYS A 677 31.49 -21.36 5.95
CA LYS A 677 32.87 -21.56 5.50
C LYS A 677 33.33 -20.55 4.45
N LYS A 678 32.39 -19.83 3.79
CA LYS A 678 32.69 -18.76 2.82
C LYS A 678 32.74 -17.37 3.46
N THR A 679 32.59 -17.26 4.76
CA THR A 679 32.65 -15.98 5.50
C THR A 679 34.14 -15.70 5.80
N ASP A 680 34.63 -14.55 5.38
CA ASP A 680 36.00 -14.14 5.57
C ASP A 680 36.23 -13.32 6.83
N LEU A 681 35.19 -12.65 7.33
CA LEU A 681 35.26 -11.75 8.47
C LEU A 681 33.91 -11.65 9.18
N VAL A 682 33.94 -11.68 10.52
CA VAL A 682 32.76 -11.38 11.35
C VAL A 682 33.03 -10.13 12.16
N VAL A 683 32.11 -9.17 12.11
CA VAL A 683 32.11 -7.97 12.96
C VAL A 683 31.09 -8.20 14.07
N ALA A 684 31.57 -8.27 15.30
CA ALA A 684 30.75 -8.64 16.46
C ALA A 684 30.62 -7.47 17.44
N GLY A 685 29.41 -7.01 17.65
CA GLY A 685 29.05 -6.11 18.76
C GLY A 685 28.56 -6.87 20.00
N PRO A 686 28.24 -6.19 21.10
CA PRO A 686 27.65 -6.79 22.29
C PRO A 686 26.42 -7.65 21.97
N GLY A 687 26.31 -8.83 22.59
CA GLY A 687 25.20 -9.75 22.40
C GLY A 687 25.22 -10.53 21.08
N ALA A 688 26.40 -10.77 20.51
CA ALA A 688 26.57 -11.42 19.19
C ALA A 688 26.05 -12.87 19.05
N GLY A 689 25.75 -13.57 20.15
CA GLY A 689 25.01 -14.84 20.19
C GLY A 689 25.59 -15.97 19.34
N SER A 690 24.69 -16.76 18.71
CA SER A 690 25.03 -17.99 17.98
C SER A 690 25.96 -17.77 16.76
N LYS A 691 25.95 -16.61 16.12
CA LYS A 691 26.81 -16.33 14.97
C LYS A 691 28.28 -16.15 15.37
N LEU A 692 28.54 -15.61 16.56
CA LEU A 692 29.89 -15.51 17.10
C LEU A 692 30.45 -16.91 17.41
N ALA A 693 29.67 -17.76 18.10
CA ALA A 693 30.06 -19.13 18.39
C ALA A 693 30.32 -19.96 17.11
N GLU A 694 29.54 -19.74 16.05
CA GLU A 694 29.76 -20.43 14.78
C GLU A 694 31.02 -19.92 14.06
N ALA A 695 31.32 -18.61 14.14
CA ALA A 695 32.56 -18.06 13.61
C ALA A 695 33.78 -18.63 14.29
N GLU A 696 33.79 -18.71 15.61
CA GLU A 696 34.86 -19.32 16.42
C GLU A 696 35.06 -20.80 16.06
N LYS A 697 33.96 -21.57 15.94
CA LYS A 697 33.98 -22.98 15.53
C LYS A 697 34.59 -23.19 14.14
N LEU A 698 34.33 -22.25 13.23
CA LEU A 698 34.86 -22.30 11.83
C LEU A 698 36.24 -21.64 11.67
N GLY A 699 36.82 -21.08 12.75
CA GLY A 699 38.11 -20.39 12.71
C GLY A 699 38.10 -19.10 11.90
N ILE A 700 36.95 -18.43 11.79
CA ILE A 700 36.80 -17.20 11.02
C ILE A 700 37.23 -16.01 11.88
N PRO A 701 38.06 -15.09 11.35
CA PRO A 701 38.43 -13.87 12.05
C PRO A 701 37.24 -13.08 12.55
N VAL A 702 37.27 -12.70 13.81
CA VAL A 702 36.27 -11.86 14.44
C VAL A 702 36.90 -10.55 14.91
N ILE A 703 36.27 -9.42 14.56
CA ILE A 703 36.69 -8.09 15.00
C ILE A 703 35.51 -7.40 15.69
N ASP A 704 35.80 -6.42 16.53
CA ASP A 704 34.84 -5.55 17.14
C ASP A 704 34.46 -4.36 16.22
N GLU A 705 33.52 -3.53 16.68
CA GLU A 705 33.06 -2.33 15.96
C GLU A 705 34.17 -1.30 15.75
N ALA A 706 35.07 -1.12 16.73
CA ALA A 706 36.17 -0.17 16.64
C ALA A 706 37.18 -0.59 15.58
N ALA A 707 37.56 -1.87 15.56
CA ALA A 707 38.44 -2.41 14.55
C ALA A 707 37.78 -2.38 13.14
N TRP A 708 36.48 -2.59 13.07
CA TRP A 708 35.71 -2.42 11.81
C TRP A 708 35.79 -0.98 11.30
N ARG A 709 35.55 0.03 12.18
CA ARG A 709 35.62 1.45 11.79
C ARG A 709 36.99 1.84 11.28
N ALA A 710 38.02 1.43 11.98
CA ALA A 710 39.39 1.65 11.55
C ALA A 710 39.68 0.99 10.18
N LEU A 711 39.26 -0.28 10.00
CA LEU A 711 39.41 -1.03 8.76
C LEU A 711 38.62 -0.40 7.59
N ALA A 712 37.45 0.16 7.90
CA ALA A 712 36.58 0.83 6.93
C ALA A 712 36.97 2.28 6.63
N GLY A 713 37.92 2.85 7.36
CA GLY A 713 38.37 4.24 7.21
C GLY A 713 37.29 5.25 7.69
N LEU A 714 36.52 4.88 8.73
CA LEU A 714 35.41 5.69 9.27
C LEU A 714 35.82 6.51 10.53
N ASP A 715 37.10 6.46 10.91
CA ASP A 715 37.64 7.17 12.07
C ASP A 715 38.30 8.52 11.71
N GLY A 716 37.90 9.13 10.59
CA GLY A 716 38.36 10.45 10.12
C GLY A 716 37.39 11.56 10.43
#